data_111b83f246c887b037f62e4b0b0f9534
#
_entry.id   111b83f246c887b037f62e4b0b0f9534
#
_cell.length_a   1.000
_cell.length_b   1.000
_cell.length_c   1.000
_cell.angle_alpha   90.00
_cell.angle_beta   90.00
_cell.angle_gamma   90.00
#
_symmetry.space_group_name_H-M   'P 1'
#
loop_
_entity.id
_entity.type
_entity.pdbx_description
1 polymer ?
#
loop_
_entity_poly.entity_id
_entity_poly.type
_entity_poly.pdbx_seq_one_letter_code
_entity_poly.pdbx_strand_id
1 'polypeptide(L)'
;MRKLWPTLLAFAALSAPAQAEVLEANDVLPPGQSGYVSVQGVASGTGSPHLTDQIGLFSNFEYKPHTFNQPGETEVPRAGVSIVRDSYGVPAITGDSDYDAWWGVGYAVAQDRLFQLELFRRATSGRLSEILGSTYLDDDLIARRDYYTDPEIDSMLAEIPAELRSRGEAYRDGINAWIEHVSQPGNPDLPGEFVALDDLPIEPWTLRDTGRIGVFLARTVPSGDGNELPNALALEAIGRRGFDLLHPVRTKGRLVTVPRSEGRFPAQPGRSRRDERIGARRTRSFLADTDLSTVTDTAAQVTARTGGAPGAGLRAVLPQGGSFMWAIRDQARERAYLFNGPQLGYSIPELFVEFELHSPAQPNLRGVSAAGVPLVGIGHNDQVAWGFTSGLSDEDDLYVEEVTGPETYRFRGEERQMDCRDETFEFRTPPTDFPDLIESQGAPSGSVTERICRTVHGPVQFTGEGAALARRYAIWGRELETIVGLTELNDAQRIADVDRAMRHVTWNENVIAADSNGDIGFWHPGLHPLRPKRWDERLPYPGDGRAEWRGLLPRSKTPHVINPEQGWVTNWNNPPSAGWTNGDGPARERLSGSLHRVRILQSLVAKAARRPSFERSSRIVRRSGTTAQQFPFVDRRKLRRAKRRASGGGPEVLSALLAWNGDYARVDAAGTVDPGVATWEEFKDQLEAILLKPVGEQAAVLAGETGLSHQFDITNGESLALRTLGTRAYARAAQATAASLSARFGSPDASTWREPRRMYEVGAMGAGSSPDLPFFDRGTWEQAVALGR
;
A
#
# COMPACT_ATOMS: atom_id res chain seq x y z
N MET A 1 -66.43 -42.42 40.40
CA MET A 1 -66.00 -42.04 39.06
C MET A 1 -65.30 -40.68 39.18
N ARG A 2 -64.02 -40.68 39.35
CA ARG A 2 -63.14 -39.44 39.37
C ARG A 2 -62.53 -39.27 38.00
N LYS A 3 -62.79 -38.16 37.32
CA LYS A 3 -62.24 -37.79 36.07
C LYS A 3 -60.85 -37.21 36.34
N LEU A 4 -59.79 -37.85 35.78
CA LEU A 4 -58.43 -37.33 35.68
C LEU A 4 -58.38 -36.45 34.42
N TRP A 5 -57.96 -35.21 34.61
CA TRP A 5 -57.52 -34.34 33.51
C TRP A 5 -56.02 -34.49 33.32
N PRO A 6 -55.45 -34.58 32.07
CA PRO A 6 -54.08 -34.51 31.87
C PRO A 6 -53.62 -33.02 31.72
N THR A 7 -52.66 -32.61 32.52
CA THR A 7 -52.00 -31.32 32.46
C THR A 7 -51.03 -31.40 31.29
N LEU A 8 -51.21 -30.63 30.21
CA LEU A 8 -50.27 -30.40 29.18
C LEU A 8 -49.20 -29.42 29.71
N LEU A 9 -47.99 -29.88 29.95
CA LEU A 9 -46.79 -29.06 30.14
C LEU A 9 -46.36 -28.56 28.75
N ALA A 10 -46.62 -27.28 28.45
CA ALA A 10 -46.02 -26.59 27.34
C ALA A 10 -44.55 -26.33 27.67
N PHE A 11 -43.63 -27.03 27.04
CA PHE A 11 -42.24 -26.64 26.99
C PHE A 11 -42.12 -25.40 26.12
N ALA A 12 -41.99 -24.24 26.73
CA ALA A 12 -41.47 -23.06 26.05
C ALA A 12 -40.00 -23.34 25.72
N ALA A 13 -39.71 -23.63 24.47
CA ALA A 13 -38.35 -23.57 23.95
C ALA A 13 -37.90 -22.13 24.09
N LEU A 14 -37.10 -21.83 25.09
CA LEU A 14 -36.29 -20.63 25.15
C LEU A 14 -35.31 -20.74 23.98
N SER A 15 -35.60 -20.07 22.88
CA SER A 15 -34.62 -19.84 21.85
C SER A 15 -33.45 -19.12 22.53
N ALA A 16 -32.28 -19.72 22.53
CA ALA A 16 -31.05 -19.02 22.91
C ALA A 16 -31.01 -17.72 22.11
N PRO A 17 -30.57 -16.60 22.73
CA PRO A 17 -30.35 -15.38 21.97
C PRO A 17 -29.41 -15.70 20.81
N ALA A 18 -29.73 -15.20 19.60
CA ALA A 18 -28.87 -15.36 18.44
C ALA A 18 -27.48 -14.82 18.83
N GLN A 19 -26.50 -15.67 18.69
CA GLN A 19 -25.12 -15.30 19.00
C GLN A 19 -24.67 -14.26 17.97
N ALA A 20 -24.06 -13.19 18.40
CA ALA A 20 -23.53 -12.17 17.51
C ALA A 20 -22.32 -12.74 16.78
N GLU A 21 -22.27 -12.68 15.45
CA GLU A 21 -21.25 -13.36 14.63
C GLU A 21 -21.06 -12.72 13.25
N VAL A 22 -20.11 -13.24 12.51
CA VAL A 22 -19.96 -12.99 11.07
C VAL A 22 -21.11 -13.74 10.36
N LEU A 23 -21.98 -13.00 9.69
CA LEU A 23 -23.15 -13.53 8.99
C LEU A 23 -22.83 -13.99 7.56
N GLU A 24 -21.97 -13.27 6.89
CA GLU A 24 -21.52 -13.54 5.52
C GLU A 24 -20.18 -12.85 5.29
N ALA A 25 -19.25 -13.58 4.69
CA ALA A 25 -17.97 -13.01 4.24
C ALA A 25 -17.61 -13.59 2.88
N ASN A 26 -17.10 -12.74 2.01
CA ASN A 26 -16.68 -13.08 0.66
C ASN A 26 -15.40 -12.36 0.32
N ASP A 27 -14.53 -12.99 -0.48
CA ASP A 27 -13.27 -12.38 -0.94
C ASP A 27 -12.89 -12.79 -2.36
N VAL A 28 -11.80 -12.17 -2.84
CA VAL A 28 -11.08 -12.59 -4.04
C VAL A 28 -9.61 -12.18 -3.91
N LEU A 29 -8.72 -13.11 -4.24
CA LEU A 29 -7.27 -12.91 -4.33
C LEU A 29 -6.82 -13.16 -5.79
N PRO A 30 -6.90 -12.18 -6.69
CA PRO A 30 -6.39 -12.36 -8.04
C PRO A 30 -4.84 -12.23 -8.05
N PRO A 31 -4.11 -13.04 -8.79
CA PRO A 31 -4.59 -14.12 -9.67
C PRO A 31 -5.09 -15.37 -8.93
N GLY A 32 -4.52 -15.75 -7.76
CA GLY A 32 -4.89 -16.93 -6.98
C GLY A 32 -4.04 -17.11 -5.73
N GLN A 33 -4.35 -18.18 -4.98
CA GLN A 33 -3.78 -18.39 -3.63
C GLN A 33 -2.28 -18.62 -3.69
N SER A 34 -1.83 -19.58 -4.50
CA SER A 34 -0.47 -20.02 -4.28
C SER A 34 0.08 -20.99 -5.27
N GLY A 35 1.25 -21.34 -4.97
CA GLY A 35 2.13 -22.28 -5.57
C GLY A 35 3.35 -21.59 -6.10
N TYR A 36 4.18 -22.35 -6.70
CA TYR A 36 5.36 -21.89 -7.40
C TYR A 36 5.04 -21.75 -8.89
N VAL A 37 5.72 -20.84 -9.53
CA VAL A 37 5.67 -20.70 -10.98
C VAL A 37 6.53 -21.79 -11.56
N SER A 38 6.01 -22.59 -12.49
CA SER A 38 6.86 -23.52 -13.23
C SER A 38 7.79 -22.72 -14.14
N VAL A 39 9.07 -22.81 -13.91
CA VAL A 39 10.08 -22.18 -14.76
C VAL A 39 10.20 -22.99 -16.06
N GLN A 40 10.07 -22.32 -17.21
CA GLN A 40 10.16 -22.98 -18.51
C GLN A 40 11.52 -23.68 -18.67
N GLY A 41 11.53 -24.99 -18.93
CA GLY A 41 12.72 -25.76 -19.10
C GLY A 41 13.25 -26.49 -17.85
N VAL A 42 12.73 -26.17 -16.68
CA VAL A 42 13.02 -26.93 -15.46
C VAL A 42 11.92 -27.95 -15.24
N ALA A 43 12.29 -29.24 -15.19
CA ALA A 43 11.38 -30.36 -15.02
C ALA A 43 10.88 -30.48 -13.56
N SER A 44 10.45 -29.42 -12.97
CA SER A 44 9.81 -29.41 -11.66
C SER A 44 8.33 -29.28 -11.86
N GLY A 45 7.60 -30.24 -11.50
CA GLY A 45 6.18 -30.34 -11.27
C GLY A 45 5.26 -29.37 -12.00
N THR A 46 4.07 -29.77 -12.20
CA THR A 46 2.97 -28.87 -12.54
C THR A 46 2.91 -27.79 -11.49
N GLY A 47 3.03 -26.53 -11.88
CA GLY A 47 2.79 -25.40 -10.97
C GLY A 47 1.47 -25.58 -10.20
N SER A 48 1.34 -24.95 -9.05
CA SER A 48 0.14 -25.11 -8.24
C SER A 48 -1.12 -24.85 -9.06
N PRO A 49 -2.15 -25.71 -8.95
CA PRO A 49 -3.41 -25.53 -9.65
C PRO A 49 -4.14 -24.23 -9.25
N HIS A 50 -3.79 -23.65 -8.09
CA HIS A 50 -4.44 -22.50 -7.49
C HIS A 50 -3.70 -21.17 -7.74
N LEU A 51 -2.77 -21.14 -8.67
CA LEU A 51 -1.97 -19.94 -8.93
C LEU A 51 -2.74 -18.87 -9.70
N THR A 52 -3.69 -19.25 -10.55
CA THR A 52 -4.41 -18.34 -11.46
C THR A 52 -5.93 -18.54 -11.48
N ASP A 53 -6.47 -19.34 -10.57
CA ASP A 53 -7.87 -19.79 -10.63
C ASP A 53 -8.89 -18.71 -10.25
N GLN A 54 -8.47 -17.63 -9.56
CA GLN A 54 -9.35 -16.54 -9.17
C GLN A 54 -9.41 -15.38 -10.18
N ILE A 55 -8.65 -15.44 -11.28
CA ILE A 55 -8.67 -14.42 -12.34
C ILE A 55 -10.08 -14.25 -12.92
N GLY A 56 -10.82 -15.36 -13.09
CA GLY A 56 -12.19 -15.34 -13.59
C GLY A 56 -13.15 -14.61 -12.64
N LEU A 57 -13.02 -14.87 -11.34
CA LEU A 57 -13.81 -14.19 -10.31
C LEU A 57 -13.53 -12.67 -10.33
N PHE A 58 -12.25 -12.30 -10.35
CA PHE A 58 -11.86 -10.90 -10.41
C PHE A 58 -12.44 -10.20 -11.66
N SER A 59 -12.28 -10.81 -12.83
CA SER A 59 -12.71 -10.22 -14.11
C SER A 59 -14.22 -9.98 -14.19
N ASN A 60 -15.01 -10.81 -13.50
CA ASN A 60 -16.47 -10.76 -13.48
C ASN A 60 -17.06 -10.01 -12.28
N PHE A 61 -16.23 -9.49 -11.36
CA PHE A 61 -16.67 -8.94 -10.07
C PHE A 61 -17.41 -9.97 -9.22
N GLU A 62 -16.95 -11.20 -9.26
CA GLU A 62 -17.39 -12.32 -8.44
C GLU A 62 -16.42 -12.55 -7.29
N TYR A 63 -16.87 -13.25 -6.27
CA TYR A 63 -16.15 -13.55 -5.05
C TYR A 63 -16.36 -15.00 -4.66
N LYS A 64 -15.39 -15.59 -3.97
CA LYS A 64 -15.56 -16.85 -3.28
C LYS A 64 -16.01 -16.63 -1.83
N PRO A 65 -16.64 -17.61 -1.20
CA PRO A 65 -16.93 -17.55 0.23
C PRO A 65 -15.64 -17.42 1.06
N HIS A 66 -15.67 -16.55 2.03
CA HIS A 66 -14.58 -16.29 2.99
C HIS A 66 -15.03 -16.68 4.41
N THR A 67 -15.77 -17.77 4.54
CA THR A 67 -16.31 -18.27 5.80
C THR A 67 -15.50 -19.44 6.33
N PHE A 68 -15.56 -19.67 7.63
CA PHE A 68 -14.83 -20.75 8.29
C PHE A 68 -15.30 -22.14 7.88
N ASN A 69 -14.38 -23.12 8.01
CA ASN A 69 -14.63 -24.55 7.81
C ASN A 69 -15.11 -24.93 6.40
N GLN A 70 -14.49 -24.34 5.36
CA GLN A 70 -14.73 -24.77 3.99
C GLN A 70 -14.27 -26.23 3.80
N PRO A 71 -15.04 -27.09 3.09
CA PRO A 71 -14.62 -28.46 2.81
C PRO A 71 -13.44 -28.50 1.84
N GLY A 72 -12.56 -29.50 2.00
CA GLY A 72 -11.42 -29.63 1.13
C GLY A 72 -10.58 -30.87 1.39
N GLU A 73 -9.41 -30.93 0.76
CA GLU A 73 -8.44 -31.99 0.98
C GLU A 73 -7.74 -31.82 2.32
N THR A 74 -7.56 -32.91 3.06
CA THR A 74 -6.98 -32.88 4.41
C THR A 74 -5.57 -33.43 4.40
N GLU A 75 -4.65 -32.68 4.95
CA GLU A 75 -3.28 -33.06 5.26
C GLU A 75 -3.04 -33.04 6.78
N VAL A 76 -2.29 -34.01 7.28
CA VAL A 76 -1.86 -34.07 8.69
C VAL A 76 -0.33 -34.15 8.71
N PRO A 77 0.37 -32.99 8.65
CA PRO A 77 1.83 -32.97 8.55
C PRO A 77 2.54 -33.50 9.80
N ARG A 78 1.87 -33.40 10.95
CA ARG A 78 2.30 -33.99 12.23
C ARG A 78 1.12 -34.17 13.18
N ALA A 79 1.33 -34.92 14.26
CA ALA A 79 0.34 -35.02 15.34
C ALA A 79 0.01 -33.63 15.91
N GLY A 80 -1.28 -33.37 16.14
CA GLY A 80 -1.77 -32.11 16.67
C GLY A 80 -1.96 -30.99 15.63
N VAL A 81 -1.69 -31.23 14.34
CA VAL A 81 -1.91 -30.27 13.24
C VAL A 81 -2.69 -30.90 12.11
N SER A 82 -3.79 -30.27 11.71
CA SER A 82 -4.56 -30.63 10.53
C SER A 82 -4.71 -29.43 9.62
N ILE A 83 -4.50 -29.61 8.31
CA ILE A 83 -4.64 -28.58 7.28
C ILE A 83 -5.67 -29.07 6.27
N VAL A 84 -6.73 -28.29 6.05
CA VAL A 84 -7.76 -28.58 5.05
C VAL A 84 -7.71 -27.49 3.98
N ARG A 85 -7.46 -27.86 2.73
CA ARG A 85 -7.43 -26.90 1.61
C ARG A 85 -8.76 -26.91 0.87
N ASP A 86 -9.38 -25.73 0.75
CA ASP A 86 -10.60 -25.55 -0.03
C ASP A 86 -10.34 -25.66 -1.56
N SER A 87 -11.40 -25.50 -2.35
CA SER A 87 -11.31 -25.59 -3.82
C SER A 87 -10.49 -24.49 -4.49
N TYR A 88 -10.03 -23.49 -3.75
CA TYR A 88 -9.14 -22.42 -4.18
C TYR A 88 -7.75 -22.55 -3.55
N GLY A 89 -7.47 -23.66 -2.90
CA GLY A 89 -6.20 -23.94 -2.25
C GLY A 89 -5.97 -23.21 -0.93
N VAL A 90 -6.96 -22.49 -0.41
CA VAL A 90 -6.81 -21.77 0.86
C VAL A 90 -6.74 -22.75 2.02
N PRO A 91 -5.64 -22.76 2.81
CA PRO A 91 -5.48 -23.69 3.92
C PRO A 91 -6.27 -23.22 5.15
N ALA A 92 -7.08 -24.09 5.71
CA ALA A 92 -7.67 -24.00 7.05
C ALA A 92 -6.85 -24.86 8.00
N ILE A 93 -6.14 -24.22 8.92
CA ILE A 93 -5.22 -24.85 9.85
C ILE A 93 -5.92 -25.03 11.19
N THR A 94 -5.92 -26.26 11.73
CA THR A 94 -6.39 -26.56 13.09
C THR A 94 -5.25 -27.12 13.92
N GLY A 95 -4.98 -26.49 15.06
CA GLY A 95 -3.95 -26.93 16.01
C GLY A 95 -4.55 -27.38 17.33
N ASP A 96 -4.00 -28.45 17.94
CA ASP A 96 -4.37 -28.88 19.31
C ASP A 96 -3.91 -27.89 20.38
N SER A 97 -2.97 -27.02 20.03
CA SER A 97 -2.48 -25.90 20.86
C SER A 97 -2.24 -24.66 19.99
N ASP A 98 -2.05 -23.50 20.60
CA ASP A 98 -1.69 -22.28 19.87
C ASP A 98 -0.37 -22.44 19.09
N TYR A 99 0.61 -23.12 19.70
CA TYR A 99 1.86 -23.44 19.03
C TYR A 99 1.64 -24.33 17.80
N ASP A 100 0.80 -25.39 17.90
CA ASP A 100 0.50 -26.27 16.78
C ASP A 100 -0.21 -25.54 15.64
N ALA A 101 -1.15 -24.67 16.00
CA ALA A 101 -1.86 -23.86 15.03
C ALA A 101 -0.92 -22.96 14.24
N TRP A 102 -0.08 -22.16 14.89
CA TRP A 102 0.89 -21.29 14.21
C TRP A 102 2.02 -22.04 13.52
N TRP A 103 2.42 -23.21 14.03
CA TRP A 103 3.31 -24.12 13.30
C TRP A 103 2.69 -24.55 11.98
N GLY A 104 1.41 -24.91 12.00
CA GLY A 104 0.67 -25.30 10.77
C GLY A 104 0.55 -24.15 9.77
N VAL A 105 0.38 -22.91 10.23
CA VAL A 105 0.42 -21.72 9.33
C VAL A 105 1.78 -21.60 8.66
N GLY A 106 2.89 -21.69 9.44
CA GLY A 106 4.24 -21.63 8.89
C GLY A 106 4.51 -22.71 7.84
N TYR A 107 4.08 -23.93 8.11
CA TYR A 107 4.20 -25.07 7.19
C TYR A 107 3.42 -24.83 5.90
N ALA A 108 2.13 -24.43 5.99
CA ALA A 108 1.29 -24.19 4.82
C ALA A 108 1.78 -23.00 3.98
N VAL A 109 2.23 -21.91 4.62
CA VAL A 109 2.80 -20.76 3.93
C VAL A 109 4.09 -21.12 3.20
N ALA A 110 4.96 -21.92 3.81
CA ALA A 110 6.17 -22.40 3.13
C ALA A 110 5.84 -23.34 1.98
N GLN A 111 4.86 -24.22 2.13
CA GLN A 111 4.38 -25.09 1.07
C GLN A 111 3.87 -24.28 -0.14
N ASP A 112 3.20 -23.16 0.10
CA ASP A 112 2.65 -22.31 -0.96
C ASP A 112 3.64 -21.28 -1.50
N ARG A 113 4.64 -20.82 -0.71
CA ARG A 113 5.38 -19.57 -0.97
C ARG A 113 6.88 -19.64 -0.68
N LEU A 114 7.50 -20.83 -0.67
CA LEU A 114 8.88 -20.98 -0.22
C LEU A 114 9.87 -20.06 -0.97
N PHE A 115 9.76 -19.96 -2.30
CA PHE A 115 10.66 -19.11 -3.07
C PHE A 115 10.39 -17.61 -2.80
N GLN A 116 9.14 -17.22 -2.59
CA GLN A 116 8.80 -15.85 -2.20
C GLN A 116 9.37 -15.50 -0.81
N LEU A 117 9.33 -16.44 0.15
CA LEU A 117 9.98 -16.30 1.45
C LEU A 117 11.49 -16.09 1.29
N GLU A 118 12.15 -16.85 0.43
CA GLU A 118 13.58 -16.71 0.14
C GLU A 118 13.91 -15.32 -0.43
N LEU A 119 13.13 -14.85 -1.41
CA LEU A 119 13.32 -13.51 -1.97
C LEU A 119 13.12 -12.41 -0.93
N PHE A 120 12.07 -12.50 -0.11
CA PHE A 120 11.82 -11.52 0.95
C PHE A 120 12.92 -11.50 2.00
N ARG A 121 13.38 -12.67 2.43
CA ARG A 121 14.52 -12.78 3.36
C ARG A 121 15.75 -12.07 2.81
N ARG A 122 16.12 -12.34 1.55
CA ARG A 122 17.29 -11.73 0.91
C ARG A 122 17.12 -10.24 0.70
N ALA A 123 15.96 -9.83 0.21
CA ALA A 123 15.65 -8.43 -0.01
C ALA A 123 15.74 -7.59 1.29
N THR A 124 15.18 -8.10 2.37
CA THR A 124 15.15 -7.39 3.65
C THR A 124 16.45 -7.47 4.45
N SER A 125 17.34 -8.40 4.08
CA SER A 125 18.70 -8.52 4.64
C SER A 125 19.79 -7.91 3.75
N GLY A 126 19.45 -7.37 2.57
CA GLY A 126 20.40 -6.81 1.62
C GLY A 126 21.32 -7.88 0.99
N ARG A 127 20.73 -8.95 0.47
CA ARG A 127 21.39 -10.12 -0.11
C ARG A 127 20.78 -10.57 -1.45
N LEU A 128 19.99 -9.72 -2.12
CA LEU A 128 19.40 -10.04 -3.42
C LEU A 128 20.46 -10.25 -4.50
N SER A 129 21.50 -9.43 -4.49
CA SER A 129 22.59 -9.50 -5.46
C SER A 129 23.34 -10.84 -5.44
N GLU A 130 23.32 -11.55 -4.30
CA GLU A 130 23.91 -12.89 -4.18
C GLU A 130 23.28 -13.93 -5.14
N ILE A 131 22.03 -13.70 -5.55
CA ILE A 131 21.30 -14.62 -6.44
C ILE A 131 20.81 -13.97 -7.73
N LEU A 132 20.52 -12.65 -7.72
CA LEU A 132 19.94 -11.93 -8.86
C LEU A 132 20.95 -11.03 -9.59
N GLY A 133 22.18 -10.94 -9.11
CA GLY A 133 23.27 -10.22 -9.77
C GLY A 133 23.44 -8.77 -9.36
N SER A 134 24.47 -8.15 -9.93
CA SER A 134 24.93 -6.81 -9.53
C SER A 134 23.93 -5.69 -9.74
N THR A 135 22.89 -5.88 -10.54
CA THR A 135 21.79 -4.90 -10.73
C THR A 135 21.05 -4.61 -9.42
N TYR A 136 21.06 -5.55 -8.47
CA TYR A 136 20.39 -5.43 -7.17
C TYR A 136 21.28 -4.90 -6.04
N LEU A 137 22.53 -4.51 -6.33
CA LEU A 137 23.46 -4.00 -5.31
C LEU A 137 22.96 -2.73 -4.62
N ASP A 138 22.31 -1.83 -5.35
CA ASP A 138 21.76 -0.61 -4.75
C ASP A 138 20.55 -0.92 -3.84
N ASP A 139 19.75 -1.94 -4.15
CA ASP A 139 18.68 -2.44 -3.27
C ASP A 139 19.26 -3.02 -1.97
N ASP A 140 20.30 -3.83 -2.09
CA ASP A 140 21.00 -4.42 -0.95
C ASP A 140 21.68 -3.35 -0.08
N LEU A 141 22.30 -2.34 -0.70
CA LEU A 141 22.87 -1.19 0.01
C LEU A 141 21.79 -0.44 0.80
N ILE A 142 20.65 -0.15 0.20
CA ILE A 142 19.52 0.52 0.86
C ILE A 142 19.04 -0.32 2.04
N ALA A 143 18.88 -1.63 1.86
CA ALA A 143 18.43 -2.52 2.93
C ALA A 143 19.40 -2.51 4.13
N ARG A 144 20.73 -2.59 3.90
CA ARG A 144 21.70 -2.57 4.99
C ARG A 144 21.95 -1.18 5.57
N ARG A 145 21.80 -0.12 4.78
CA ARG A 145 21.94 1.26 5.24
C ARG A 145 20.75 1.74 6.08
N ASP A 146 19.52 1.53 5.57
CA ASP A 146 18.33 2.16 6.09
C ASP A 146 17.61 1.33 7.16
N TYR A 147 17.94 0.04 7.27
CA TYR A 147 17.38 -0.85 8.28
C TYR A 147 18.41 -1.21 9.36
N TYR A 148 18.27 -2.35 9.95
CA TYR A 148 18.94 -2.76 11.18
C TYR A 148 19.96 -3.86 10.97
N THR A 149 21.01 -3.83 11.76
CA THR A 149 21.93 -4.96 11.93
C THR A 149 21.26 -6.11 12.68
N ASP A 150 21.86 -7.32 12.62
CA ASP A 150 21.36 -8.49 13.33
C ASP A 150 21.16 -8.25 14.84
N PRO A 151 22.13 -7.66 15.58
CA PRO A 151 21.97 -7.38 17.02
C PRO A 151 20.82 -6.39 17.30
N GLU A 152 20.59 -5.42 16.42
CA GLU A 152 19.48 -4.47 16.56
C GLU A 152 18.13 -5.16 16.39
N ILE A 153 17.98 -6.03 15.38
CA ILE A 153 16.76 -6.85 15.18
C ILE A 153 16.53 -7.78 16.38
N ASP A 154 17.59 -8.44 16.87
CA ASP A 154 17.48 -9.31 18.05
C ASP A 154 17.00 -8.54 19.28
N SER A 155 17.50 -7.31 19.46
CA SER A 155 17.04 -6.44 20.56
C SER A 155 15.55 -6.09 20.41
N MET A 156 15.09 -5.75 19.22
CA MET A 156 13.67 -5.45 18.95
C MET A 156 12.78 -6.69 19.17
N LEU A 157 13.23 -7.87 18.74
CA LEU A 157 12.52 -9.13 18.95
C LEU A 157 12.44 -9.53 20.42
N ALA A 158 13.45 -9.20 21.21
CA ALA A 158 13.47 -9.47 22.65
C ALA A 158 12.43 -8.64 23.42
N GLU A 159 12.03 -7.48 22.91
CA GLU A 159 10.99 -6.63 23.50
C GLU A 159 9.55 -7.12 23.21
N ILE A 160 9.38 -8.01 22.24
CA ILE A 160 8.07 -8.61 21.94
C ILE A 160 7.65 -9.52 23.12
N PRO A 161 6.39 -9.44 23.61
CA PRO A 161 5.88 -10.31 24.65
C PRO A 161 6.15 -11.80 24.36
N ALA A 162 6.54 -12.55 25.38
CA ALA A 162 6.98 -13.94 25.20
C ALA A 162 5.94 -14.85 24.51
N GLU A 163 4.67 -14.62 24.79
CA GLU A 163 3.57 -15.34 24.14
C GLU A 163 3.53 -15.11 22.62
N LEU A 164 3.65 -13.86 22.17
CA LEU A 164 3.67 -13.52 20.75
C LEU A 164 4.97 -13.99 20.09
N ARG A 165 6.07 -13.95 20.79
CA ARG A 165 7.33 -14.51 20.30
C ARG A 165 7.22 -16.02 20.11
N SER A 166 6.52 -16.74 21.00
CA SER A 166 6.24 -18.17 20.86
C SER A 166 5.44 -18.50 19.60
N ARG A 167 4.49 -17.65 19.19
CA ARG A 167 3.77 -17.79 17.91
C ARG A 167 4.74 -17.64 16.72
N GLY A 168 5.64 -16.67 16.78
CA GLY A 168 6.70 -16.49 15.78
C GLY A 168 7.66 -17.67 15.70
N GLU A 169 8.02 -18.26 16.85
CA GLU A 169 8.85 -19.46 16.92
C GLU A 169 8.12 -20.68 16.32
N ALA A 170 6.84 -20.87 16.62
CA ALA A 170 6.03 -21.92 16.04
C ALA A 170 5.94 -21.78 14.51
N TYR A 171 5.68 -20.58 14.01
CA TYR A 171 5.63 -20.28 12.57
C TYR A 171 6.97 -20.57 11.88
N ARG A 172 8.10 -20.14 12.48
CA ARG A 172 9.46 -20.47 12.03
C ARG A 172 9.67 -21.99 11.93
N ASP A 173 9.26 -22.70 12.95
CA ASP A 173 9.48 -24.16 13.04
C ASP A 173 8.62 -24.90 12.01
N GLY A 174 7.41 -24.38 11.67
CA GLY A 174 6.59 -24.88 10.57
C GLY A 174 7.26 -24.66 9.20
N ILE A 175 7.79 -23.46 8.95
CA ILE A 175 8.56 -23.17 7.72
C ILE A 175 9.76 -24.11 7.61
N ASN A 176 10.51 -24.30 8.68
CA ASN A 176 11.69 -25.16 8.68
C ASN A 176 11.35 -26.64 8.47
N ALA A 177 10.20 -27.09 8.94
CA ALA A 177 9.74 -28.45 8.66
C ALA A 177 9.46 -28.68 7.17
N TRP A 178 8.89 -27.68 6.48
CA TRP A 178 8.73 -27.74 5.02
C TRP A 178 10.06 -27.65 4.28
N ILE A 179 10.98 -26.77 4.71
CA ILE A 179 12.34 -26.69 4.18
C ILE A 179 13.06 -28.04 4.30
N GLU A 180 12.98 -28.69 5.45
CA GLU A 180 13.57 -30.02 5.67
C GLU A 180 12.96 -31.06 4.72
N HIS A 181 11.64 -31.03 4.51
CA HIS A 181 10.95 -31.92 3.58
C HIS A 181 11.46 -31.73 2.14
N VAL A 182 11.46 -30.52 1.60
CA VAL A 182 11.85 -30.28 0.19
C VAL A 182 13.36 -30.35 -0.05
N SER A 183 14.17 -30.28 0.99
CA SER A 183 15.63 -30.40 0.90
C SER A 183 16.12 -31.84 0.71
N GLN A 184 15.21 -32.83 0.73
CA GLN A 184 15.58 -34.21 0.42
C GLN A 184 15.95 -34.34 -1.06
N PRO A 185 17.06 -35.04 -1.39
CA PRO A 185 17.51 -35.14 -2.77
C PRO A 185 16.44 -35.69 -3.71
N GLY A 186 16.14 -34.94 -4.78
CA GLY A 186 15.15 -35.34 -5.79
C GLY A 186 13.68 -35.20 -5.35
N ASN A 187 13.42 -34.46 -4.30
CA ASN A 187 12.05 -34.21 -3.85
C ASN A 187 11.27 -33.40 -4.91
N PRO A 188 10.11 -33.89 -5.39
CA PRO A 188 9.33 -33.23 -6.43
C PRO A 188 8.65 -31.94 -5.97
N ASP A 189 8.55 -31.72 -4.65
CA ASP A 189 7.90 -30.54 -4.07
C ASP A 189 8.84 -29.33 -3.95
N LEU A 190 10.14 -29.49 -4.31
CA LEU A 190 11.08 -28.36 -4.37
C LEU A 190 10.66 -27.41 -5.50
N PRO A 191 10.39 -26.10 -5.21
CA PRO A 191 10.06 -25.14 -6.25
C PRO A 191 11.17 -25.05 -7.32
N GLY A 192 10.75 -25.02 -8.60
CA GLY A 192 11.68 -25.02 -9.73
C GLY A 192 12.63 -23.85 -9.80
N GLU A 193 12.27 -22.75 -9.17
CA GLU A 193 13.09 -21.55 -9.06
C GLU A 193 14.41 -21.81 -8.32
N PHE A 194 14.41 -22.66 -7.29
CA PHE A 194 15.65 -23.06 -6.61
C PHE A 194 16.57 -23.85 -7.52
N VAL A 195 16.01 -24.75 -8.33
CA VAL A 195 16.76 -25.53 -9.32
C VAL A 195 17.30 -24.62 -10.43
N ALA A 196 16.48 -23.68 -10.90
CA ALA A 196 16.87 -22.71 -11.93
C ALA A 196 18.00 -21.76 -11.47
N LEU A 197 18.19 -21.60 -10.16
CA LEU A 197 19.28 -20.82 -9.56
C LEU A 197 20.48 -21.72 -9.18
N ASP A 198 20.78 -22.77 -9.97
CA ASP A 198 21.88 -23.73 -9.76
C ASP A 198 21.78 -24.45 -8.42
N ASP A 199 20.62 -24.99 -8.10
CA ASP A 199 20.33 -25.70 -6.82
C ASP A 199 20.63 -24.81 -5.61
N LEU A 200 20.08 -23.59 -5.63
CA LEU A 200 20.26 -22.60 -4.57
C LEU A 200 20.02 -23.25 -3.18
N PRO A 201 21.00 -23.24 -2.27
CA PRO A 201 20.82 -23.78 -0.92
C PRO A 201 19.74 -23.00 -0.16
N ILE A 202 18.81 -23.72 0.47
CA ILE A 202 17.77 -23.14 1.30
C ILE A 202 18.29 -23.10 2.74
N GLU A 203 18.49 -21.89 3.25
CA GLU A 203 18.93 -21.69 4.64
C GLU A 203 17.72 -21.88 5.57
N PRO A 204 17.92 -22.40 6.82
CA PRO A 204 16.86 -22.42 7.80
C PRO A 204 16.28 -21.04 8.07
N TRP A 205 14.95 -20.95 8.19
CA TRP A 205 14.26 -19.72 8.55
C TRP A 205 14.52 -19.34 10.01
N THR A 206 14.67 -18.05 10.28
CA THR A 206 14.91 -17.51 11.62
C THR A 206 13.86 -16.48 12.01
N LEU A 207 13.75 -16.16 13.30
CA LEU A 207 12.92 -15.05 13.75
C LEU A 207 13.39 -13.69 13.21
N ARG A 208 14.68 -13.54 12.93
CA ARG A 208 15.21 -12.32 12.32
C ARG A 208 14.63 -12.09 10.93
N ASP A 209 14.45 -13.15 10.15
CA ASP A 209 13.85 -13.06 8.81
C ASP A 209 12.43 -12.52 8.92
N THR A 210 11.62 -13.09 9.81
CA THR A 210 10.29 -12.59 10.14
C THR A 210 10.32 -11.13 10.63
N GLY A 211 11.23 -10.79 11.53
CA GLY A 211 11.41 -9.44 12.06
C GLY A 211 11.78 -8.42 10.99
N ARG A 212 12.70 -8.77 10.09
CA ARG A 212 13.10 -7.92 8.96
C ARG A 212 11.97 -7.65 7.98
N ILE A 213 11.19 -8.69 7.65
CA ILE A 213 10.00 -8.52 6.81
C ILE A 213 8.99 -7.57 7.50
N GLY A 214 8.78 -7.74 8.81
CA GLY A 214 7.92 -6.83 9.58
C GLY A 214 8.39 -5.37 9.55
N VAL A 215 9.69 -5.13 9.72
CA VAL A 215 10.31 -3.78 9.59
C VAL A 215 10.14 -3.22 8.19
N PHE A 216 10.42 -4.03 7.17
CA PHE A 216 10.28 -3.64 5.78
C PHE A 216 8.84 -3.22 5.44
N LEU A 217 7.85 -4.04 5.81
CA LEU A 217 6.44 -3.73 5.58
C LEU A 217 6.02 -2.45 6.30
N ALA A 218 6.48 -2.27 7.55
CA ALA A 218 6.19 -1.08 8.34
C ALA A 218 6.65 0.23 7.70
N ARG A 219 7.71 0.18 6.92
CA ARG A 219 8.29 1.37 6.27
C ARG A 219 7.88 1.54 4.81
N THR A 220 7.55 0.45 4.12
CA THR A 220 7.31 0.50 2.67
C THR A 220 5.84 0.66 2.33
N VAL A 221 4.93 -0.07 3.02
CA VAL A 221 3.50 -0.07 2.69
C VAL A 221 2.79 1.21 3.11
N PRO A 222 3.05 1.78 4.33
CA PRO A 222 2.28 2.93 4.80
C PRO A 222 2.84 4.28 4.37
N SER A 223 4.11 4.37 4.01
CA SER A 223 4.81 5.65 3.93
C SER A 223 4.62 6.40 2.62
N GLY A 224 4.52 7.74 2.75
CA GLY A 224 4.94 8.62 1.68
C GLY A 224 6.41 8.96 1.94
N ASP A 225 7.33 8.27 1.28
CA ASP A 225 8.77 8.44 1.47
C ASP A 225 9.22 9.89 1.36
N GLY A 226 10.27 10.25 2.09
CA GLY A 226 10.87 11.57 2.14
C GLY A 226 11.11 12.20 0.78
N ASN A 227 10.31 13.20 0.47
CA ASN A 227 10.36 13.95 -0.79
C ASN A 227 11.08 15.29 -0.62
N GLU A 228 11.77 15.52 0.50
CA GLU A 228 12.35 16.84 0.80
C GLU A 228 13.44 17.21 -0.20
N LEU A 229 14.28 16.25 -0.63
CA LEU A 229 15.30 16.51 -1.65
C LEU A 229 14.70 16.81 -3.02
N PRO A 230 13.80 15.96 -3.57
CA PRO A 230 13.03 16.31 -4.77
C PRO A 230 12.28 17.64 -4.64
N ASN A 231 11.71 17.92 -3.49
CA ASN A 231 11.01 19.17 -3.22
C ASN A 231 11.97 20.39 -3.22
N ALA A 232 13.20 20.23 -2.72
CA ALA A 232 14.21 21.29 -2.77
C ALA A 232 14.60 21.60 -4.22
N LEU A 233 14.82 20.58 -5.06
CA LEU A 233 15.08 20.72 -6.49
C LEU A 233 13.89 21.36 -7.22
N ALA A 234 12.66 20.95 -6.89
CA ALA A 234 11.46 21.56 -7.43
C ALA A 234 11.34 23.04 -7.07
N LEU A 235 11.65 23.39 -5.82
CA LEU A 235 11.64 24.78 -5.37
C LEU A 235 12.64 25.65 -6.14
N GLU A 236 13.82 25.13 -6.42
CA GLU A 236 14.84 25.79 -7.23
C GLU A 236 14.37 25.99 -8.69
N ALA A 237 13.86 24.92 -9.32
CA ALA A 237 13.46 24.89 -10.74
C ALA A 237 12.25 25.80 -11.03
N ILE A 238 11.19 25.77 -10.21
CA ILE A 238 9.92 26.48 -10.48
C ILE A 238 9.68 27.69 -9.57
N GLY A 239 10.59 27.94 -8.66
CA GLY A 239 10.52 29.05 -7.70
C GLY A 239 9.36 28.90 -6.71
N ARG A 240 9.39 29.75 -5.68
CA ARG A 240 8.42 29.66 -4.57
C ARG A 240 6.97 29.61 -4.99
N ARG A 241 6.57 30.46 -5.96
CA ARG A 241 5.15 30.57 -6.34
C ARG A 241 4.65 29.29 -7.01
N GLY A 242 5.46 28.70 -7.86
CA GLY A 242 5.18 27.40 -8.49
C GLY A 242 5.15 26.30 -7.46
N PHE A 243 6.15 26.25 -6.60
CA PHE A 243 6.28 25.24 -5.55
C PHE A 243 5.10 25.30 -4.55
N ASP A 244 4.75 26.47 -4.00
CA ASP A 244 3.61 26.60 -3.10
C ASP A 244 2.26 26.25 -3.77
N LEU A 245 2.17 26.32 -5.10
CA LEU A 245 0.99 25.96 -5.87
C LEU A 245 0.89 24.45 -6.08
N LEU A 246 1.99 23.80 -6.41
CA LEU A 246 2.07 22.33 -6.67
C LEU A 246 2.22 21.51 -5.39
N HIS A 247 2.86 22.05 -4.36
CA HIS A 247 3.10 21.39 -3.06
C HIS A 247 2.46 22.18 -1.90
N PRO A 248 1.13 22.34 -1.84
CA PRO A 248 0.51 23.12 -0.78
C PRO A 248 0.59 22.38 0.56
N VAL A 249 1.04 23.05 1.61
CA VAL A 249 1.05 22.52 3.00
C VAL A 249 -0.34 22.16 3.49
N ARG A 250 -1.37 22.84 3.03
CA ARG A 250 -2.76 22.62 3.47
C ARG A 250 -3.71 22.53 2.30
N THR A 251 -4.53 21.50 2.30
CA THR A 251 -5.65 21.39 1.37
C THR A 251 -6.88 22.11 1.90
N LYS A 252 -7.63 22.72 1.01
CA LYS A 252 -8.96 23.29 1.32
C LYS A 252 -10.08 22.25 1.20
N GLY A 253 -9.75 20.97 1.03
CA GLY A 253 -10.71 19.90 0.76
C GLY A 253 -11.67 19.61 1.90
N ARG A 254 -12.85 19.09 1.55
CA ARG A 254 -13.85 18.55 2.49
C ARG A 254 -13.87 17.02 2.48
N LEU A 255 -13.01 16.43 1.67
CA LEU A 255 -12.96 14.98 1.45
C LEU A 255 -12.03 14.35 2.48
N VAL A 256 -12.53 14.20 3.68
CA VAL A 256 -11.85 13.60 4.83
C VAL A 256 -12.64 12.39 5.32
N THR A 257 -11.98 11.46 5.99
CA THR A 257 -12.62 10.25 6.52
C THR A 257 -13.42 10.56 7.79
N VAL A 258 -12.79 11.19 8.78
CA VAL A 258 -13.48 11.63 10.00
C VAL A 258 -14.32 12.87 9.67
N PRO A 259 -15.66 12.81 9.82
CA PRO A 259 -16.51 13.97 9.58
C PRO A 259 -16.11 15.15 10.48
N ARG A 260 -16.25 16.37 9.97
CA ARG A 260 -15.89 17.58 10.76
C ARG A 260 -16.77 17.77 11.99
N SER A 261 -17.98 17.22 12.00
CA SER A 261 -18.87 17.20 13.16
C SER A 261 -18.31 16.33 14.29
N GLU A 262 -17.55 15.29 13.97
CA GLU A 262 -16.99 14.33 14.93
C GLU A 262 -15.63 14.75 15.50
N GLY A 263 -14.97 15.74 14.88
CA GLY A 263 -13.72 16.23 15.41
C GLY A 263 -12.80 16.91 14.39
N ARG A 264 -11.69 17.42 14.91
CA ARG A 264 -10.58 17.99 14.14
C ARG A 264 -9.26 17.53 14.76
N PHE A 265 -8.46 16.90 13.96
CA PHE A 265 -7.17 16.34 14.37
C PHE A 265 -6.05 16.95 13.52
N PRO A 266 -5.46 18.08 13.92
CA PRO A 266 -4.35 18.66 13.18
C PRO A 266 -3.06 17.88 13.42
N ALA A 267 -2.32 17.54 12.36
CA ALA A 267 -1.02 16.87 12.46
C ALA A 267 0.01 17.72 13.24
N GLN A 268 -0.04 19.04 13.09
CA GLN A 268 0.86 19.99 13.77
C GLN A 268 0.08 20.95 14.68
N PRO A 269 -0.32 20.51 15.89
CA PRO A 269 -1.09 21.35 16.80
C PRO A 269 -0.35 22.62 17.19
N GLY A 270 -1.08 23.76 17.18
CA GLY A 270 -0.53 25.05 17.57
C GLY A 270 0.44 25.70 16.57
N ARG A 271 0.57 25.15 15.34
CA ARG A 271 1.28 25.79 14.24
C ARG A 271 0.36 26.79 13.52
N SER A 272 0.79 28.05 13.46
CA SER A 272 0.03 29.12 12.83
C SER A 272 0.49 29.37 11.38
N ARG A 273 -0.37 30.03 10.58
CA ARG A 273 0.04 30.50 9.23
C ARG A 273 1.20 31.50 9.27
N ARG A 274 1.41 32.16 10.39
CA ARG A 274 2.58 33.06 10.58
C ARG A 274 3.84 32.20 10.72
N ASP A 275 3.77 31.12 11.49
CA ASP A 275 4.90 30.19 11.65
C ASP A 275 5.26 29.54 10.32
N GLU A 276 4.30 29.12 9.52
CA GLU A 276 4.52 28.56 8.16
C GLU A 276 5.24 29.56 7.24
N ARG A 277 4.82 30.84 7.24
CA ARG A 277 5.48 31.89 6.42
C ARG A 277 6.91 32.17 6.88
N ILE A 278 7.14 32.16 8.19
CA ILE A 278 8.48 32.32 8.75
C ILE A 278 9.34 31.11 8.39
N GLY A 279 8.80 29.92 8.54
CA GLY A 279 9.44 28.65 8.19
C GLY A 279 9.89 28.63 6.74
N ALA A 280 8.96 28.84 5.81
CA ALA A 280 9.26 28.87 4.38
C ALA A 280 10.35 29.88 3.98
N ARG A 281 10.43 31.04 4.64
CA ARG A 281 11.51 32.00 4.41
C ARG A 281 12.84 31.52 4.99
N ARG A 282 12.80 31.02 6.24
CA ARG A 282 14.00 30.59 6.97
C ARG A 282 14.64 29.38 6.29
N THR A 283 13.86 28.39 5.90
CA THR A 283 14.37 27.18 5.22
C THR A 283 14.99 27.56 3.87
N ARG A 284 14.37 28.45 3.10
CA ARG A 284 14.97 28.90 1.83
C ARG A 284 16.26 29.66 2.02
N SER A 285 16.38 30.54 3.04
CA SER A 285 17.65 31.19 3.34
C SER A 285 18.72 30.17 3.68
N PHE A 286 18.37 29.17 4.49
CA PHE A 286 19.27 28.07 4.82
C PHE A 286 19.74 27.30 3.59
N LEU A 287 18.81 26.87 2.71
CA LEU A 287 19.15 26.12 1.49
C LEU A 287 19.96 26.97 0.50
N ALA A 288 19.72 28.26 0.42
CA ALA A 288 20.51 29.16 -0.43
C ALA A 288 21.95 29.39 0.08
N ASP A 289 22.16 29.24 1.40
CA ASP A 289 23.47 29.37 2.05
C ASP A 289 24.21 28.00 2.14
N THR A 290 23.58 26.91 1.69
CA THR A 290 24.10 25.55 1.77
C THR A 290 24.37 25.00 0.35
N ASP A 291 25.60 24.60 0.09
CA ASP A 291 25.93 23.94 -1.17
C ASP A 291 25.52 22.46 -1.10
N LEU A 292 24.46 22.11 -1.81
CA LEU A 292 23.96 20.75 -1.97
C LEU A 292 24.34 20.15 -3.33
N SER A 293 25.08 20.84 -4.18
CA SER A 293 25.36 20.39 -5.55
C SER A 293 26.02 19.02 -5.59
N THR A 294 27.05 18.80 -4.78
CA THR A 294 27.74 17.50 -4.73
C THR A 294 26.87 16.38 -4.15
N VAL A 295 25.99 16.69 -3.21
CA VAL A 295 25.01 15.73 -2.65
C VAL A 295 23.94 15.36 -3.68
N THR A 296 23.45 16.36 -4.43
CA THR A 296 22.46 16.14 -5.50
C THR A 296 23.04 15.39 -6.68
N ASP A 297 24.31 15.63 -7.01
CA ASP A 297 25.02 14.88 -8.04
C ASP A 297 25.17 13.40 -7.65
N THR A 298 25.50 13.12 -6.39
CA THR A 298 25.57 11.76 -5.87
C THR A 298 24.20 11.09 -5.90
N ALA A 299 23.16 11.79 -5.46
CA ALA A 299 21.79 11.29 -5.52
C ALA A 299 21.33 10.98 -6.95
N ALA A 300 21.68 11.88 -7.91
CA ALA A 300 21.36 11.68 -9.33
C ALA A 300 22.10 10.47 -9.93
N GLN A 301 23.34 10.23 -9.55
CA GLN A 301 24.11 9.06 -9.98
C GLN A 301 23.50 7.76 -9.47
N VAL A 302 23.09 7.71 -8.20
CA VAL A 302 22.37 6.55 -7.62
C VAL A 302 21.07 6.32 -8.38
N THR A 303 20.25 7.37 -8.55
CA THR A 303 19.00 7.30 -9.30
C THR A 303 19.19 6.80 -10.74
N ALA A 304 20.26 7.24 -11.42
CA ALA A 304 20.55 6.80 -12.77
C ALA A 304 20.97 5.31 -12.84
N ARG A 305 21.67 4.80 -11.82
CA ARG A 305 22.04 3.38 -11.72
C ARG A 305 20.83 2.47 -11.46
N THR A 306 19.89 2.94 -10.65
CA THR A 306 18.70 2.18 -10.23
C THR A 306 17.51 2.30 -11.18
N GLY A 307 17.70 2.89 -12.38
CA GLY A 307 16.60 3.05 -13.34
C GLY A 307 15.49 4.03 -12.90
N GLY A 308 15.80 4.92 -11.95
CA GLY A 308 14.91 6.03 -11.56
C GLY A 308 14.25 5.92 -10.18
N ALA A 309 14.42 4.80 -9.48
CA ALA A 309 13.95 4.69 -8.09
C ALA A 309 14.89 3.79 -7.28
N PRO A 310 15.57 4.29 -6.24
CA PRO A 310 16.24 3.43 -5.27
C PRO A 310 15.24 2.40 -4.72
N GLY A 311 15.60 1.12 -4.73
CA GLY A 311 14.71 0.04 -4.32
C GLY A 311 13.72 -0.41 -5.40
N ALA A 312 14.01 -0.15 -6.69
CA ALA A 312 13.16 -0.55 -7.81
C ALA A 312 12.91 -2.07 -7.85
N GLY A 313 13.93 -2.89 -7.54
CA GLY A 313 13.80 -4.35 -7.50
C GLY A 313 12.80 -4.83 -6.45
N LEU A 314 12.89 -4.30 -5.24
CA LEU A 314 11.96 -4.67 -4.16
C LEU A 314 10.61 -3.96 -4.28
N ARG A 315 10.60 -2.72 -4.79
CA ARG A 315 9.36 -1.98 -5.08
C ARG A 315 8.59 -2.50 -6.29
N ALA A 316 9.24 -3.21 -7.21
CA ALA A 316 8.56 -3.92 -8.28
C ALA A 316 7.66 -5.04 -7.73
N VAL A 317 8.03 -5.62 -6.60
CA VAL A 317 7.22 -6.62 -5.87
C VAL A 317 6.09 -5.96 -5.06
N LEU A 318 6.27 -4.68 -4.68
CA LEU A 318 5.28 -3.87 -3.98
C LEU A 318 5.00 -2.59 -4.78
N PRO A 319 4.36 -2.68 -5.95
CA PRO A 319 4.02 -1.49 -6.71
C PRO A 319 3.15 -0.58 -5.85
N GLN A 320 3.55 0.69 -5.74
CA GLN A 320 2.81 1.68 -4.96
C GLN A 320 1.41 1.86 -5.54
N GLY A 321 0.43 1.35 -4.82
CA GLY A 321 -0.98 1.46 -5.14
C GLY A 321 -1.68 2.49 -4.31
N GLY A 322 -2.90 2.33 -4.28
CA GLY A 322 -3.77 2.93 -3.30
C GLY A 322 -4.38 1.82 -2.46
N SER A 323 -5.42 2.12 -1.77
CA SER A 323 -6.28 1.15 -1.11
C SER A 323 -7.60 1.83 -0.82
N PHE A 324 -8.68 1.08 -0.84
CA PHE A 324 -10.00 1.61 -0.54
C PHE A 324 -10.73 0.75 0.47
N MET A 325 -11.53 1.40 1.30
CA MET A 325 -12.30 0.72 2.32
C MET A 325 -13.53 1.52 2.72
N TRP A 326 -14.55 0.84 3.22
CA TRP A 326 -15.70 1.44 3.87
C TRP A 326 -16.32 0.51 4.90
N ALA A 327 -16.98 1.11 5.89
CA ALA A 327 -17.92 0.41 6.76
C ALA A 327 -19.25 1.17 6.82
N ILE A 328 -20.34 0.42 6.88
CA ILE A 328 -21.71 0.92 6.95
C ILE A 328 -22.39 0.27 8.15
N ARG A 329 -22.97 1.10 9.01
CA ARG A 329 -23.75 0.69 10.17
C ARG A 329 -25.23 0.58 9.82
N ASP A 330 -25.85 -0.53 10.11
CA ASP A 330 -27.32 -0.72 10.12
C ASP A 330 -27.81 -0.75 11.57
N GLN A 331 -27.98 0.41 12.15
CA GLN A 331 -28.40 0.55 13.54
C GLN A 331 -29.75 -0.11 13.81
N ALA A 332 -30.66 -0.14 12.82
CA ALA A 332 -32.00 -0.71 13.00
C ALA A 332 -31.98 -2.23 13.11
N ARG A 333 -30.96 -2.89 12.58
CA ARG A 333 -30.81 -4.36 12.60
C ARG A 333 -29.61 -4.81 13.44
N GLU A 334 -28.92 -3.89 14.13
CA GLU A 334 -27.68 -4.19 14.85
C GLU A 334 -26.67 -4.95 13.97
N ARG A 335 -26.43 -4.42 12.73
CA ARG A 335 -25.52 -5.01 11.75
C ARG A 335 -24.52 -4.01 11.24
N ALA A 336 -23.36 -4.51 10.85
CA ALA A 336 -22.35 -3.74 10.15
C ALA A 336 -21.90 -4.46 8.88
N TYR A 337 -21.51 -3.68 7.89
CA TYR A 337 -20.97 -4.16 6.63
C TYR A 337 -19.63 -3.51 6.39
N LEU A 338 -18.58 -4.31 6.27
CA LEU A 338 -17.22 -3.84 6.01
C LEU A 338 -16.80 -4.29 4.61
N PHE A 339 -16.06 -3.44 3.93
CA PHE A 339 -15.34 -3.77 2.71
C PHE A 339 -13.94 -3.19 2.74
N ASN A 340 -12.94 -3.96 2.29
CA ASN A 340 -11.57 -3.51 2.13
C ASN A 340 -10.94 -4.09 0.86
N GLY A 341 -10.15 -3.28 0.16
CA GLY A 341 -9.39 -3.65 -1.01
C GLY A 341 -8.05 -2.90 -1.04
N PRO A 342 -6.96 -3.48 -0.48
CA PRO A 342 -5.63 -2.95 -0.67
C PRO A 342 -5.23 -3.04 -2.15
N GLN A 343 -4.63 -1.96 -2.68
CA GLN A 343 -4.21 -1.88 -4.08
C GLN A 343 -2.68 -1.79 -4.12
N LEU A 344 -2.01 -2.95 -4.11
CA LEU A 344 -0.55 -3.07 -4.08
C LEU A 344 0.04 -3.57 -5.40
N GLY A 345 -0.80 -3.77 -6.43
CA GLY A 345 -0.42 -4.36 -7.70
C GLY A 345 -0.88 -5.81 -7.83
N TYR A 346 -0.45 -6.46 -8.90
CA TYR A 346 -0.76 -7.85 -9.17
C TYR A 346 0.52 -8.57 -9.57
N SER A 347 0.80 -9.68 -8.92
CA SER A 347 1.97 -10.53 -9.18
C SER A 347 1.61 -12.00 -9.05
N ILE A 348 2.49 -12.88 -9.55
CA ILE A 348 2.39 -14.31 -9.37
C ILE A 348 3.71 -14.84 -8.80
N PRO A 349 3.71 -15.45 -7.61
CA PRO A 349 2.59 -15.47 -6.65
C PRO A 349 2.28 -14.07 -6.12
N GLU A 350 1.06 -13.88 -5.59
CA GLU A 350 0.63 -12.59 -5.04
C GLU A 350 1.38 -12.24 -3.75
N LEU A 351 1.46 -10.96 -3.40
CA LEU A 351 2.05 -10.51 -2.12
C LEU A 351 1.36 -11.15 -0.91
N PHE A 352 0.04 -11.20 -0.96
CA PHE A 352 -0.76 -11.77 0.10
C PHE A 352 -0.88 -13.28 -0.03
N VAL A 353 -0.86 -13.95 1.11
CA VAL A 353 -1.23 -15.35 1.28
C VAL A 353 -2.45 -15.42 2.20
N GLU A 354 -3.48 -16.12 1.76
CA GLU A 354 -4.70 -16.32 2.52
C GLU A 354 -4.63 -17.60 3.35
N PHE A 355 -5.19 -17.57 4.56
CA PHE A 355 -5.34 -18.75 5.40
C PHE A 355 -6.46 -18.56 6.43
N GLU A 356 -6.89 -19.69 6.95
CA GLU A 356 -7.81 -19.81 8.09
C GLU A 356 -7.09 -20.51 9.25
N LEU A 357 -7.33 -20.06 10.48
CA LEU A 357 -6.66 -20.57 11.67
C LEU A 357 -7.67 -20.88 12.76
N HIS A 358 -7.60 -22.08 13.30
CA HIS A 358 -8.32 -22.57 14.46
C HIS A 358 -7.34 -22.96 15.57
N SER A 359 -7.43 -22.28 16.71
CA SER A 359 -6.63 -22.53 17.90
C SER A 359 -7.51 -22.49 19.14
N PRO A 360 -7.26 -23.35 20.16
CA PRO A 360 -8.03 -23.30 21.39
C PRO A 360 -7.78 -22.05 22.24
N ALA A 361 -6.71 -21.30 21.96
CA ALA A 361 -6.27 -20.16 22.77
C ALA A 361 -6.68 -18.79 22.21
N GLN A 362 -7.23 -18.74 20.99
CA GLN A 362 -7.62 -17.49 20.31
C GLN A 362 -8.89 -17.69 19.48
N PRO A 363 -9.59 -16.60 19.07
CA PRO A 363 -10.69 -16.69 18.12
C PRO A 363 -10.27 -17.35 16.81
N ASN A 364 -11.19 -17.98 16.09
CA ASN A 364 -10.95 -18.37 14.70
C ASN A 364 -10.60 -17.15 13.87
N LEU A 365 -9.57 -17.28 13.02
CA LEU A 365 -9.11 -16.21 12.16
C LEU A 365 -9.23 -16.61 10.70
N ARG A 366 -9.66 -15.71 9.85
CA ARG A 366 -9.62 -15.85 8.39
C ARG A 366 -9.20 -14.55 7.74
N GLY A 367 -8.27 -14.61 6.80
CA GLY A 367 -7.82 -13.44 6.07
C GLY A 367 -6.48 -13.63 5.39
N VAL A 368 -5.80 -12.53 5.15
CA VAL A 368 -4.51 -12.51 4.45
C VAL A 368 -3.40 -11.93 5.31
N SER A 369 -2.19 -12.43 5.06
CA SER A 369 -0.93 -11.85 5.54
C SER A 369 0.07 -11.73 4.40
N ALA A 370 1.17 -11.02 4.61
CA ALA A 370 2.35 -11.16 3.78
C ALA A 370 3.10 -12.44 4.16
N ALA A 371 3.66 -13.15 3.17
CA ALA A 371 4.49 -14.32 3.45
C ALA A 371 5.65 -13.96 4.39
N GLY A 372 5.86 -14.76 5.42
CA GLY A 372 6.87 -14.52 6.45
C GLY A 372 6.38 -13.79 7.71
N VAL A 373 5.10 -13.40 7.80
CA VAL A 373 4.53 -12.67 8.94
C VAL A 373 3.42 -13.49 9.63
N PRO A 374 3.59 -13.91 10.91
CA PRO A 374 2.65 -14.78 11.62
C PRO A 374 1.48 -14.03 12.27
N LEU A 375 0.61 -13.42 11.45
CA LEU A 375 -0.63 -12.77 11.89
C LEU A 375 -1.61 -12.66 10.71
N VAL A 376 -2.89 -12.42 10.97
CA VAL A 376 -3.84 -12.00 9.96
C VAL A 376 -3.79 -10.47 9.87
N GLY A 377 -3.19 -9.96 8.81
CA GLY A 377 -3.07 -8.52 8.58
C GLY A 377 -4.43 -7.90 8.27
N ILE A 378 -5.13 -8.43 7.29
CA ILE A 378 -6.47 -8.00 6.89
C ILE A 378 -7.39 -9.22 6.88
N GLY A 379 -8.54 -9.13 7.53
CA GLY A 379 -9.45 -10.28 7.64
C GLY A 379 -10.56 -10.07 8.65
N HIS A 380 -10.97 -11.17 9.25
CA HIS A 380 -11.93 -11.19 10.34
C HIS A 380 -11.66 -12.35 11.30
N ASN A 381 -12.18 -12.23 12.50
CA ASN A 381 -12.42 -13.35 13.41
C ASN A 381 -13.94 -13.59 13.52
N ASP A 382 -14.37 -14.37 14.52
CA ASP A 382 -15.79 -14.68 14.72
C ASP A 382 -16.66 -13.43 15.00
N GLN A 383 -16.06 -12.32 15.50
CA GLN A 383 -16.77 -11.17 16.07
C GLN A 383 -16.43 -9.84 15.42
N VAL A 384 -15.25 -9.70 14.83
CA VAL A 384 -14.71 -8.43 14.32
C VAL A 384 -14.12 -8.65 12.93
N ALA A 385 -14.39 -7.74 12.02
CA ALA A 385 -13.69 -7.62 10.74
C ALA A 385 -12.88 -6.32 10.69
N TRP A 386 -11.73 -6.35 10.03
CA TRP A 386 -10.84 -5.19 9.87
C TRP A 386 -10.19 -5.11 8.51
N GLY A 387 -9.74 -3.90 8.18
CA GLY A 387 -9.03 -3.63 6.94
C GLY A 387 -8.16 -2.39 7.05
N PHE A 388 -7.22 -2.25 6.11
CA PHE A 388 -6.22 -1.19 6.09
C PHE A 388 -6.20 -0.46 4.76
N THR A 389 -5.77 0.80 4.82
CA THR A 389 -5.29 1.57 3.66
C THR A 389 -4.08 2.37 4.08
N SER A 390 -3.09 2.54 3.19
CA SER A 390 -1.91 3.35 3.50
C SER A 390 -2.29 4.73 4.00
N GLY A 391 -1.70 5.13 5.12
CA GLY A 391 -1.97 6.40 5.79
C GLY A 391 -1.37 7.60 5.07
N LEU A 392 -0.29 7.40 4.32
CA LEU A 392 0.43 8.42 3.54
C LEU A 392 0.78 9.67 4.35
N SER A 393 0.95 9.55 5.66
CA SER A 393 1.45 10.63 6.49
C SER A 393 2.97 10.64 6.46
N ASP A 394 3.53 11.80 6.54
CA ASP A 394 4.95 12.02 6.58
C ASP A 394 5.49 11.69 7.98
N GLU A 395 6.31 10.62 8.08
CA GLU A 395 6.87 10.09 9.31
C GLU A 395 8.39 10.23 9.39
N ASP A 396 9.02 10.79 8.38
CA ASP A 396 10.46 11.01 8.34
C ASP A 396 10.81 12.45 7.94
N ASP A 397 12.05 12.84 8.12
CA ASP A 397 12.59 14.11 7.69
C ASP A 397 14.07 13.96 7.31
N LEU A 398 14.51 14.62 6.23
CA LEU A 398 15.93 14.74 5.87
C LEU A 398 16.59 15.91 6.61
N TYR A 399 17.77 15.62 7.15
CA TYR A 399 18.64 16.60 7.80
C TYR A 399 19.92 16.80 6.99
N VAL A 400 20.28 18.06 6.73
CA VAL A 400 21.55 18.42 6.11
C VAL A 400 22.60 18.56 7.22
N GLU A 401 23.46 17.59 7.34
CA GLU A 401 24.57 17.59 8.27
C GLU A 401 25.76 18.45 7.75
N GLU A 402 26.37 19.23 8.59
CA GLU A 402 27.63 19.93 8.28
C GLU A 402 28.79 18.97 8.49
N VAL A 403 29.35 18.44 7.39
CA VAL A 403 30.48 17.51 7.43
C VAL A 403 31.76 18.28 7.66
N THR A 404 32.54 17.87 8.66
CA THR A 404 33.81 18.51 9.07
C THR A 404 35.05 17.67 8.76
N GLY A 405 34.85 16.39 8.46
CA GLY A 405 35.87 15.41 8.06
C GLY A 405 35.22 14.17 7.46
N PRO A 406 35.99 13.16 7.07
CA PRO A 406 35.45 11.96 6.37
C PRO A 406 34.31 11.27 7.10
N GLU A 407 34.33 11.25 8.43
CA GLU A 407 33.35 10.61 9.30
C GLU A 407 32.94 11.50 10.48
N THR A 408 33.15 12.82 10.37
CA THR A 408 32.81 13.77 11.42
C THR A 408 31.85 14.84 10.91
N TYR A 409 30.96 15.27 11.79
CA TYR A 409 29.96 16.29 11.51
C TYR A 409 29.72 17.21 12.70
N ARG A 410 29.12 18.35 12.46
CA ARG A 410 28.83 19.33 13.51
C ARG A 410 27.40 19.23 14.02
N PHE A 411 27.23 19.06 15.32
CA PHE A 411 25.92 19.06 15.97
C PHE A 411 25.96 19.91 17.24
N ARG A 412 25.08 20.89 17.36
CA ARG A 412 24.99 21.85 18.47
C ARG A 412 26.32 22.58 18.79
N GLY A 413 27.08 22.84 17.75
CA GLY A 413 28.38 23.53 17.85
C GLY A 413 29.55 22.62 18.20
N GLU A 414 29.29 21.32 18.45
CA GLU A 414 30.33 20.32 18.75
C GLU A 414 30.58 19.45 17.51
N GLU A 415 31.84 19.09 17.30
CA GLU A 415 32.20 18.06 16.35
C GLU A 415 31.89 16.68 16.92
N ARG A 416 31.26 15.81 16.11
CA ARG A 416 30.87 14.46 16.48
C ARG A 416 31.33 13.46 15.45
N GLN A 417 31.69 12.27 15.90
CA GLN A 417 31.94 11.11 15.07
C GLN A 417 30.63 10.50 14.58
N MET A 418 30.53 10.16 13.31
CA MET A 418 29.47 9.31 12.78
C MET A 418 29.69 7.86 13.25
N ASP A 419 28.62 7.11 13.41
CA ASP A 419 28.67 5.66 13.65
C ASP A 419 28.76 4.97 12.29
N CYS A 420 29.96 4.52 11.93
CA CYS A 420 30.25 3.99 10.60
C CYS A 420 30.73 2.54 10.67
N ARG A 421 30.28 1.75 9.69
CA ARG A 421 30.70 0.36 9.50
C ARG A 421 30.96 0.06 8.04
N ASP A 422 31.81 -0.91 7.77
CA ASP A 422 32.02 -1.46 6.42
C ASP A 422 31.08 -2.64 6.23
N GLU A 423 30.36 -2.65 5.09
CA GLU A 423 29.49 -3.74 4.66
C GLU A 423 29.99 -4.28 3.32
N THR A 424 30.18 -5.60 3.25
CA THR A 424 30.57 -6.27 2.00
C THR A 424 29.35 -6.93 1.37
N PHE A 425 29.15 -6.63 0.10
CA PHE A 425 28.08 -7.15 -0.74
C PHE A 425 28.66 -8.11 -1.75
N GLU A 426 28.21 -9.35 -1.69
CA GLU A 426 28.53 -10.36 -2.68
C GLU A 426 27.52 -10.28 -3.82
N PHE A 427 27.94 -10.49 -5.06
CA PHE A 427 27.03 -10.58 -6.20
C PHE A 427 27.48 -11.69 -7.15
N ARG A 428 26.51 -12.38 -7.68
CA ARG A 428 26.72 -13.53 -8.54
C ARG A 428 26.09 -13.27 -9.90
N THR A 429 26.75 -13.72 -10.97
CA THR A 429 26.14 -13.78 -12.30
C THR A 429 24.99 -14.77 -12.26
N PRO A 430 23.72 -14.37 -12.49
CA PRO A 430 22.63 -15.33 -12.54
C PRO A 430 22.79 -16.27 -13.74
N PRO A 431 22.27 -17.51 -13.63
CA PRO A 431 22.24 -18.45 -14.76
C PRO A 431 21.50 -17.87 -15.97
N THR A 432 22.00 -18.14 -17.17
CA THR A 432 21.44 -17.62 -18.43
C THR A 432 20.02 -18.13 -18.73
N ASP A 433 19.64 -19.23 -18.09
CA ASP A 433 18.36 -19.90 -18.30
C ASP A 433 17.29 -19.45 -17.30
N PHE A 434 17.67 -18.58 -16.34
CA PHE A 434 16.70 -17.97 -15.43
C PHE A 434 15.89 -16.94 -16.21
N PRO A 435 14.57 -17.03 -16.19
CA PRO A 435 13.75 -16.24 -17.09
C PRO A 435 13.83 -14.72 -16.84
N ASP A 436 13.48 -13.97 -17.87
CA ASP A 436 13.57 -12.54 -18.17
C ASP A 436 13.35 -11.49 -17.05
N LEU A 437 13.19 -11.88 -15.81
CA LEU A 437 13.07 -10.96 -14.65
C LEU A 437 14.41 -10.36 -14.20
N ILE A 438 15.53 -10.84 -14.74
CA ILE A 438 16.87 -10.48 -14.27
C ILE A 438 17.64 -9.78 -15.37
N GLU A 439 17.65 -8.46 -15.33
CA GLU A 439 18.40 -7.60 -16.27
C GLU A 439 19.92 -7.77 -16.21
N SER A 440 20.43 -8.54 -15.24
CA SER A 440 21.86 -8.71 -15.01
C SER A 440 22.48 -9.95 -15.63
N GLN A 441 21.81 -10.61 -16.57
CA GLN A 441 22.38 -11.75 -17.31
C GLN A 441 23.72 -11.38 -17.94
N GLY A 442 24.77 -12.16 -17.62
CA GLY A 442 26.12 -11.92 -18.13
C GLY A 442 26.96 -10.91 -17.35
N ALA A 443 26.44 -10.28 -16.30
CA ALA A 443 27.23 -9.45 -15.42
C ALA A 443 28.24 -10.30 -14.61
N PRO A 444 29.47 -9.81 -14.35
CA PRO A 444 30.46 -10.58 -13.61
C PRO A 444 30.06 -10.82 -12.17
N SER A 445 30.45 -11.95 -11.59
CA SER A 445 30.41 -12.18 -10.15
C SER A 445 31.54 -11.42 -9.45
N GLY A 446 31.30 -11.03 -8.20
CA GLY A 446 32.31 -10.31 -7.42
C GLY A 446 31.80 -9.88 -6.06
N SER A 447 32.51 -8.95 -5.47
CA SER A 447 32.12 -8.29 -4.23
C SER A 447 32.49 -6.81 -4.24
N VAL A 448 31.75 -6.02 -3.47
CA VAL A 448 32.03 -4.60 -3.22
C VAL A 448 31.87 -4.33 -1.72
N THR A 449 32.75 -3.49 -1.17
CA THR A 449 32.63 -3.04 0.22
C THR A 449 32.25 -1.56 0.22
N GLU A 450 31.18 -1.25 0.92
CA GLU A 450 30.65 0.11 1.09
C GLU A 450 30.74 0.56 2.54
N ARG A 451 31.06 1.82 2.75
CA ARG A 451 31.08 2.45 4.05
C ARG A 451 29.72 3.04 4.39
N ILE A 452 29.03 2.49 5.37
CA ILE A 452 27.71 2.93 5.82
C ILE A 452 27.82 3.68 7.13
N CYS A 453 27.29 4.89 7.19
CA CYS A 453 27.38 5.77 8.35
C CYS A 453 25.99 6.18 8.87
N ARG A 454 25.92 6.49 10.16
CA ARG A 454 24.76 7.08 10.83
C ARG A 454 25.17 8.31 11.62
N THR A 455 24.31 9.32 11.62
CA THR A 455 24.41 10.49 12.50
C THR A 455 23.38 10.37 13.64
N VAL A 456 23.25 11.41 14.44
CA VAL A 456 22.18 11.52 15.46
C VAL A 456 20.78 11.55 14.82
N HIS A 457 20.69 11.88 13.53
CA HIS A 457 19.43 11.90 12.79
C HIS A 457 19.14 10.59 12.03
N GLY A 458 20.03 9.60 12.09
CA GLY A 458 19.84 8.29 11.48
C GLY A 458 20.77 8.04 10.30
N PRO A 459 20.42 7.11 9.39
CA PRO A 459 21.28 6.71 8.29
C PRO A 459 21.57 7.87 7.32
N VAL A 460 22.86 7.99 6.95
CA VAL A 460 23.31 8.92 5.93
C VAL A 460 22.95 8.36 4.56
N GLN A 461 22.09 9.09 3.85
CA GLN A 461 21.58 8.68 2.54
C GLN A 461 22.56 9.03 1.43
N PHE A 462 23.12 10.23 1.49
CA PHE A 462 24.03 10.78 0.49
C PHE A 462 25.08 11.63 1.20
N THR A 463 26.31 11.56 0.72
CA THR A 463 27.43 12.39 1.20
C THR A 463 27.99 13.18 0.02
N GLY A 464 28.26 14.47 0.26
CA GLY A 464 28.94 15.37 -0.67
C GLY A 464 30.06 16.12 0.03
N GLU A 465 30.66 17.10 -0.64
CA GLU A 465 31.71 17.94 -0.08
C GLU A 465 31.09 18.91 0.95
N GLY A 466 31.49 18.76 2.22
CA GLY A 466 31.02 19.62 3.31
C GLY A 466 29.59 19.40 3.81
N ALA A 467 28.82 18.53 3.16
CA ALA A 467 27.45 18.23 3.56
C ALA A 467 27.10 16.75 3.38
N ALA A 468 26.20 16.24 4.23
CA ALA A 468 25.57 14.94 4.06
C ALA A 468 24.08 15.03 4.37
N LEU A 469 23.29 14.13 3.77
CA LEU A 469 21.86 13.99 4.07
C LEU A 469 21.63 12.77 4.95
N ALA A 470 21.15 12.97 6.17
CA ALA A 470 20.74 11.92 7.08
C ALA A 470 19.21 11.89 7.20
N ARG A 471 18.63 10.69 7.26
CA ARG A 471 17.18 10.51 7.33
C ARG A 471 16.76 10.07 8.73
N ARG A 472 15.84 10.82 9.32
CA ARG A 472 15.28 10.54 10.63
C ARG A 472 13.87 9.96 10.51
N TYR A 473 13.68 8.75 10.98
CA TYR A 473 12.39 8.07 11.00
C TYR A 473 11.71 8.18 12.38
N ALA A 474 10.43 8.50 12.42
CA ALA A 474 9.66 8.55 13.66
C ALA A 474 9.47 7.15 14.29
N ILE A 475 9.45 6.13 13.45
CA ILE A 475 9.22 4.73 13.84
C ILE A 475 10.51 3.98 14.18
N TRP A 476 11.68 4.62 14.04
CA TRP A 476 12.99 3.97 14.24
C TRP A 476 13.09 3.17 15.55
N GLY A 477 13.39 1.87 15.44
CA GLY A 477 13.50 0.92 16.55
C GLY A 477 12.17 0.50 17.18
N ARG A 478 11.03 0.87 16.57
CA ARG A 478 9.69 0.64 17.09
C ARG A 478 8.72 0.00 16.11
N GLU A 479 9.20 -0.42 14.95
CA GLU A 479 8.39 -1.00 13.88
C GLU A 479 7.67 -2.26 14.37
N LEU A 480 8.38 -3.12 15.10
CA LEU A 480 7.84 -4.39 15.59
C LEU A 480 6.81 -4.24 16.73
N GLU A 481 6.68 -3.05 17.36
CA GLU A 481 5.59 -2.80 18.31
C GLU A 481 4.21 -2.97 17.65
N THR A 482 4.11 -2.71 16.35
CA THR A 482 2.87 -2.90 15.59
C THR A 482 2.39 -4.36 15.63
N ILE A 483 3.30 -5.33 15.70
CA ILE A 483 2.93 -6.75 15.79
C ILE A 483 2.04 -6.99 17.01
N VAL A 484 2.37 -6.35 18.16
CA VAL A 484 1.54 -6.42 19.36
C VAL A 484 0.14 -5.90 19.09
N GLY A 485 0.01 -4.71 18.49
CA GLY A 485 -1.27 -4.11 18.16
C GLY A 485 -2.09 -4.93 17.16
N LEU A 486 -1.46 -5.50 16.14
CA LEU A 486 -2.15 -6.34 15.15
C LEU A 486 -2.57 -7.69 15.74
N THR A 487 -1.79 -8.26 16.67
CA THR A 487 -2.21 -9.47 17.38
C THR A 487 -3.40 -9.19 18.31
N GLU A 488 -3.35 -8.08 19.06
CA GLU A 488 -4.52 -7.65 19.86
C GLU A 488 -5.76 -7.39 18.99
N LEU A 489 -5.59 -6.95 17.74
CA LEU A 489 -6.66 -6.80 16.77
C LEU A 489 -7.22 -8.15 16.33
N ASN A 490 -6.35 -9.16 16.09
CA ASN A 490 -6.78 -10.51 15.79
C ASN A 490 -7.63 -11.14 16.92
N ASP A 491 -7.32 -10.81 18.17
CA ASP A 491 -8.01 -11.28 19.36
C ASP A 491 -9.24 -10.43 19.76
N ALA A 492 -9.51 -9.32 19.06
CA ALA A 492 -10.56 -8.37 19.39
C ALA A 492 -11.97 -8.99 19.32
N GLN A 493 -12.82 -8.70 20.30
CA GLN A 493 -14.21 -9.18 20.35
C GLN A 493 -15.23 -8.08 20.01
N ARG A 494 -14.82 -6.83 20.01
CA ARG A 494 -15.66 -5.65 19.78
C ARG A 494 -14.81 -4.43 19.42
N ILE A 495 -15.45 -3.39 18.93
CA ILE A 495 -14.80 -2.12 18.53
C ILE A 495 -13.96 -1.49 19.67
N ALA A 496 -14.36 -1.65 20.92
CA ALA A 496 -13.58 -1.12 22.04
C ALA A 496 -12.23 -1.84 22.23
N ASP A 497 -12.14 -3.10 21.83
CA ASP A 497 -10.88 -3.86 21.86
C ASP A 497 -9.97 -3.39 20.73
N VAL A 498 -10.54 -3.14 19.54
CA VAL A 498 -9.82 -2.52 18.42
C VAL A 498 -9.25 -1.16 18.82
N ASP A 499 -10.02 -0.31 19.50
CA ASP A 499 -9.55 1.00 19.97
C ASP A 499 -8.34 0.87 20.92
N ARG A 500 -8.29 -0.19 21.74
CA ARG A 500 -7.11 -0.48 22.58
C ARG A 500 -5.92 -0.94 21.75
N ALA A 501 -6.13 -1.88 20.84
CA ALA A 501 -5.09 -2.42 19.96
C ALA A 501 -4.40 -1.32 19.15
N MET A 502 -5.17 -0.33 18.67
CA MET A 502 -4.62 0.80 17.91
C MET A 502 -3.61 1.65 18.70
N ARG A 503 -3.52 1.50 20.00
CA ARG A 503 -2.51 2.20 20.83
C ARG A 503 -1.10 1.62 20.65
N HIS A 504 -0.98 0.39 20.20
CA HIS A 504 0.28 -0.31 19.96
C HIS A 504 0.70 -0.28 18.49
N VAL A 505 -0.21 0.11 17.58
CA VAL A 505 0.13 0.27 16.16
C VAL A 505 0.99 1.50 15.97
N THR A 506 2.22 1.31 15.54
CA THR A 506 3.20 2.35 15.23
C THR A 506 3.22 2.72 13.74
N TRP A 507 2.68 1.86 12.89
CA TRP A 507 2.57 2.07 11.44
C TRP A 507 1.62 3.20 11.10
N ASN A 508 1.95 3.92 10.04
CA ASN A 508 1.12 4.98 9.48
C ASN A 508 0.06 4.40 8.53
N GLU A 509 -0.95 3.79 9.12
CA GLU A 509 -2.06 3.21 8.38
C GLU A 509 -3.39 3.90 8.69
N ASN A 510 -4.34 3.80 7.77
CA ASN A 510 -5.74 4.00 8.08
C ASN A 510 -6.37 2.64 8.37
N VAL A 511 -7.00 2.50 9.51
CA VAL A 511 -7.64 1.26 9.95
C VAL A 511 -9.15 1.46 10.00
N ILE A 512 -9.87 0.47 9.47
CA ILE A 512 -11.32 0.39 9.61
C ILE A 512 -11.65 -0.92 10.30
N ALA A 513 -12.67 -0.92 11.16
CA ALA A 513 -13.21 -2.14 11.72
C ALA A 513 -14.72 -2.06 11.88
N ALA A 514 -15.32 -3.24 11.95
CA ALA A 514 -16.73 -3.44 12.25
C ALA A 514 -16.88 -4.65 13.18
N ASP A 515 -17.87 -4.64 14.07
CA ASP A 515 -18.13 -5.77 14.97
C ASP A 515 -19.55 -6.31 14.85
N SER A 516 -19.75 -7.47 15.48
CA SER A 516 -21.01 -8.21 15.50
C SER A 516 -22.12 -7.53 16.33
N ASN A 517 -21.84 -6.44 17.06
CA ASN A 517 -22.84 -5.57 17.68
C ASN A 517 -23.37 -4.51 16.71
N GLY A 518 -22.84 -4.49 15.48
CA GLY A 518 -23.18 -3.50 14.48
C GLY A 518 -22.42 -2.18 14.65
N ASP A 519 -21.37 -2.14 15.44
CA ASP A 519 -20.52 -0.96 15.62
C ASP A 519 -19.44 -0.90 14.54
N ILE A 520 -19.05 0.33 14.16
CA ILE A 520 -18.02 0.60 13.18
C ILE A 520 -17.01 1.63 13.71
N GLY A 521 -15.77 1.54 13.26
CA GLY A 521 -14.73 2.48 13.66
C GLY A 521 -13.73 2.77 12.56
N PHE A 522 -13.04 3.90 12.68
CA PHE A 522 -11.90 4.30 11.87
C PHE A 522 -10.83 4.90 12.77
N TRP A 523 -9.57 4.54 12.52
CA TRP A 523 -8.39 5.07 13.19
C TRP A 523 -7.31 5.38 12.16
N HIS A 524 -6.49 6.38 12.50
CA HIS A 524 -5.25 6.70 11.81
C HIS A 524 -4.11 6.66 12.83
N PRO A 525 -3.66 5.45 13.22
CA PRO A 525 -2.55 5.29 14.17
C PRO A 525 -1.22 5.71 13.53
N GLY A 526 -0.13 5.45 14.20
CA GLY A 526 1.22 5.76 13.76
C GLY A 526 1.96 6.71 14.69
N LEU A 527 3.25 6.83 14.46
CA LEU A 527 4.15 7.74 15.18
C LEU A 527 4.38 9.00 14.35
N HIS A 528 3.65 10.06 14.63
CA HIS A 528 3.71 11.29 13.86
C HIS A 528 4.60 12.33 14.54
N PRO A 529 5.69 12.83 13.88
CA PRO A 529 6.60 13.77 14.48
C PRO A 529 5.97 15.16 14.66
N LEU A 530 6.18 15.77 15.80
CA LEU A 530 5.88 17.18 16.06
C LEU A 530 7.04 18.04 15.57
N ARG A 531 6.94 18.50 14.33
CA ARG A 531 7.99 19.23 13.64
C ARG A 531 8.24 20.65 14.20
N PRO A 532 9.42 21.23 14.03
CA PRO A 532 9.73 22.58 14.50
C PRO A 532 8.84 23.61 13.80
N LYS A 533 8.14 24.46 14.58
CA LYS A 533 7.05 25.32 14.07
C LYS A 533 7.45 26.30 12.96
N ARG A 534 8.71 26.74 12.95
CA ARG A 534 9.22 27.80 12.06
C ARG A 534 10.26 27.28 11.07
N TRP A 535 10.03 26.08 10.56
CA TRP A 535 10.71 25.47 9.45
C TRP A 535 9.67 24.91 8.47
N ASP A 536 10.05 24.78 7.20
CA ASP A 536 9.15 24.23 6.18
C ASP A 536 9.28 22.70 6.18
N GLU A 537 8.19 22.01 6.52
CA GLU A 537 8.14 20.55 6.64
C GLU A 537 8.21 19.81 5.29
N ARG A 538 8.29 20.55 4.20
CA ARG A 538 8.39 19.98 2.84
C ARG A 538 9.83 19.91 2.33
N LEU A 539 10.80 20.42 3.10
CA LEU A 539 12.16 20.67 2.67
C LEU A 539 13.16 20.19 3.73
N PRO A 540 14.40 19.83 3.35
CA PRO A 540 15.40 19.37 4.30
C PRO A 540 15.64 20.36 5.44
N TYR A 541 15.89 19.84 6.63
CA TYR A 541 16.22 20.61 7.83
C TYR A 541 17.73 20.73 8.03
N PRO A 542 18.22 21.83 8.67
CA PRO A 542 19.61 21.87 9.12
C PRO A 542 19.86 20.84 10.23
N GLY A 543 20.96 20.06 10.08
CA GLY A 543 21.38 19.01 11.01
C GLY A 543 22.12 19.51 12.25
N ASP A 544 22.29 20.83 12.42
CA ASP A 544 23.07 21.46 13.48
C ASP A 544 22.34 21.58 14.84
N GLY A 545 21.17 20.98 14.98
CA GLY A 545 20.39 20.94 16.22
C GLY A 545 19.38 22.08 16.41
N ARG A 546 19.29 23.04 15.47
CA ARG A 546 18.32 24.16 15.56
C ARG A 546 16.95 23.86 15.00
N ALA A 547 16.74 22.67 14.39
CA ALA A 547 15.51 22.25 13.73
C ALA A 547 14.99 20.89 14.21
N GLU A 548 15.28 20.53 15.46
CA GLU A 548 14.86 19.28 16.05
C GLU A 548 13.35 19.12 16.17
N TRP A 549 12.87 17.87 16.06
CA TRP A 549 11.51 17.52 16.43
C TRP A 549 11.23 17.86 17.90
N ARG A 550 10.00 18.24 18.17
CA ARG A 550 9.55 18.60 19.53
C ARG A 550 8.93 17.41 20.27
N GLY A 551 9.12 16.18 19.75
CA GLY A 551 8.54 14.96 20.23
C GLY A 551 7.56 14.37 19.20
N LEU A 552 6.72 13.43 19.63
CA LEU A 552 5.69 12.77 18.83
C LEU A 552 4.29 13.29 19.20
N LEU A 553 3.37 13.26 18.25
CA LEU A 553 1.98 13.57 18.50
C LEU A 553 1.39 12.50 19.44
N PRO A 554 0.75 12.92 20.56
CA PRO A 554 0.09 11.96 21.45
C PRO A 554 -0.97 11.16 20.70
N ARG A 555 -1.04 9.84 20.92
CA ARG A 555 -1.99 8.94 20.25
C ARG A 555 -3.45 9.37 20.41
N SER A 556 -3.85 9.95 21.52
CA SER A 556 -5.20 10.54 21.71
C SER A 556 -5.49 11.73 20.79
N LYS A 557 -4.50 12.20 20.03
CA LYS A 557 -4.62 13.31 19.06
C LYS A 557 -4.54 12.84 17.62
N THR A 558 -4.30 11.56 17.36
CA THR A 558 -4.41 11.00 16.01
C THR A 558 -5.88 10.89 15.59
N PRO A 559 -6.18 11.01 14.30
CA PRO A 559 -7.57 10.93 13.81
C PRO A 559 -8.23 9.60 14.12
N HIS A 560 -9.42 9.62 14.71
CA HIS A 560 -10.25 8.45 14.93
C HIS A 560 -11.72 8.84 15.06
N VAL A 561 -12.61 7.89 14.83
CA VAL A 561 -14.05 8.01 15.07
C VAL A 561 -14.67 6.63 15.25
N ILE A 562 -15.58 6.52 16.22
CA ILE A 562 -16.39 5.31 16.44
C ILE A 562 -17.85 5.72 16.28
N ASN A 563 -18.61 4.93 15.51
CA ASN A 563 -20.04 5.13 15.27
C ASN A 563 -20.42 6.57 14.86
N PRO A 564 -19.82 7.12 13.77
CA PRO A 564 -20.13 8.48 13.39
C PRO A 564 -21.64 8.67 13.12
N GLU A 565 -22.17 9.86 13.40
CA GLU A 565 -23.59 10.20 13.23
C GLU A 565 -24.14 9.87 11.84
N GLN A 566 -23.30 10.02 10.81
CA GLN A 566 -23.67 9.68 9.43
C GLN A 566 -23.88 8.18 9.16
N GLY A 567 -23.47 7.28 10.09
CA GLY A 567 -23.63 5.83 10.01
C GLY A 567 -22.70 5.12 9.05
N TRP A 568 -21.65 5.76 8.57
CA TRP A 568 -20.65 5.15 7.68
C TRP A 568 -19.31 5.87 7.73
N VAL A 569 -18.24 5.15 7.38
CA VAL A 569 -16.90 5.68 7.14
C VAL A 569 -16.37 5.16 5.81
N THR A 570 -15.47 5.88 5.19
CA THR A 570 -14.77 5.45 3.97
C THR A 570 -13.45 6.17 3.81
N ASN A 571 -12.45 5.44 3.31
CA ASN A 571 -11.14 5.99 2.98
C ASN A 571 -10.69 5.44 1.62
N TRP A 572 -9.97 6.25 0.88
CA TRP A 572 -9.24 5.90 -0.35
C TRP A 572 -7.93 6.68 -0.39
N ASN A 573 -7.13 6.52 0.66
CA ASN A 573 -5.90 7.26 0.94
C ASN A 573 -6.08 8.80 1.00
N ASN A 574 -7.30 9.26 1.24
CA ASN A 574 -7.59 10.67 1.45
C ASN A 574 -7.24 11.09 2.88
N PRO A 575 -7.04 12.39 3.15
CA PRO A 575 -6.71 12.86 4.48
C PRO A 575 -7.66 12.34 5.56
N PRO A 576 -7.14 11.81 6.67
CA PRO A 576 -7.96 11.17 7.71
C PRO A 576 -8.88 12.18 8.41
N SER A 577 -8.48 13.44 8.55
CA SER A 577 -9.30 14.48 9.19
C SER A 577 -9.03 15.88 8.65
N ALA A 578 -9.91 16.79 8.97
CA ALA A 578 -9.75 18.20 8.67
C ALA A 578 -8.58 18.82 9.46
N GLY A 579 -7.62 19.37 8.75
CA GLY A 579 -6.40 19.98 9.33
C GLY A 579 -5.22 19.03 9.43
N TRP A 580 -5.38 17.77 9.01
CA TRP A 580 -4.27 16.86 8.82
C TRP A 580 -3.42 17.31 7.63
N THR A 581 -2.11 17.25 7.74
CA THR A 581 -1.15 17.58 6.68
C THR A 581 -0.20 16.41 6.52
N ASN A 582 0.21 16.15 5.30
CA ASN A 582 1.13 15.06 4.99
C ASN A 582 2.60 15.55 4.89
N GLY A 583 2.94 16.69 5.49
CA GLY A 583 4.30 17.21 5.44
C GLY A 583 4.80 17.38 4.01
N ASP A 584 5.84 16.64 3.63
CA ASP A 584 6.38 16.53 2.27
C ASP A 584 5.76 15.39 1.43
N GLY A 585 4.94 14.52 2.02
CA GLY A 585 4.32 13.36 1.39
C GLY A 585 3.55 13.66 0.10
N PRO A 586 3.06 12.65 -0.64
CA PRO A 586 2.59 12.77 -2.01
C PRO A 586 1.63 13.95 -2.23
N ALA A 587 2.01 14.86 -3.12
CA ALA A 587 1.27 16.11 -3.34
C ALA A 587 -0.07 15.87 -4.07
N ARG A 588 -0.23 14.76 -4.79
CA ARG A 588 -1.48 14.39 -5.50
C ARG A 588 -2.69 14.38 -4.56
N GLU A 589 -2.54 13.82 -3.38
CA GLU A 589 -3.61 13.76 -2.37
C GLU A 589 -4.04 15.14 -1.88
N ARG A 590 -3.14 16.09 -1.90
CA ARG A 590 -3.38 17.48 -1.47
C ARG A 590 -4.01 18.34 -2.56
N LEU A 591 -3.60 18.14 -3.82
CA LEU A 591 -4.06 18.96 -4.94
C LEU A 591 -5.39 18.51 -5.51
N SER A 592 -5.72 17.24 -5.43
CA SER A 592 -6.98 16.71 -5.95
C SER A 592 -8.21 17.42 -5.38
N GLY A 593 -8.19 17.80 -4.09
CA GLY A 593 -9.24 18.63 -3.51
C GLY A 593 -10.65 18.07 -3.76
N SER A 594 -11.49 18.78 -4.50
CA SER A 594 -12.85 18.33 -4.83
C SER A 594 -12.89 17.29 -5.95
N LEU A 595 -11.78 16.99 -6.58
CA LEU A 595 -11.66 15.99 -7.65
C LEU A 595 -11.00 14.69 -7.16
N HIS A 596 -10.68 14.58 -5.88
CA HIS A 596 -10.10 13.36 -5.30
C HIS A 596 -11.04 12.15 -5.48
N ARG A 597 -10.47 11.00 -5.82
CA ARG A 597 -11.20 9.75 -6.11
C ARG A 597 -12.17 9.30 -5.00
N VAL A 598 -11.84 9.54 -3.72
CA VAL A 598 -12.73 9.19 -2.60
C VAL A 598 -14.13 9.80 -2.72
N ARG A 599 -14.30 10.87 -3.48
CA ARG A 599 -15.59 11.53 -3.63
C ARG A 599 -16.66 10.63 -4.26
N ILE A 600 -16.28 9.79 -5.25
CA ILE A 600 -17.24 8.83 -5.81
C ILE A 600 -17.54 7.75 -4.78
N LEU A 601 -16.54 7.26 -4.06
CA LEU A 601 -16.71 6.26 -3.02
C LEU A 601 -17.64 6.77 -1.92
N GLN A 602 -17.40 7.99 -1.39
CA GLN A 602 -18.29 8.62 -0.41
C GLN A 602 -19.73 8.75 -0.92
N SER A 603 -19.90 9.10 -2.20
CA SER A 603 -21.22 9.21 -2.81
C SER A 603 -21.96 7.87 -2.88
N LEU A 604 -21.25 6.79 -3.23
CA LEU A 604 -21.79 5.44 -3.33
C LEU A 604 -22.12 4.86 -1.95
N VAL A 605 -21.20 5.01 -0.99
CA VAL A 605 -21.37 4.55 0.39
C VAL A 605 -22.53 5.28 1.07
N ALA A 606 -22.60 6.60 0.98
CA ALA A 606 -23.71 7.39 1.52
C ALA A 606 -25.09 6.99 0.93
N LYS A 607 -25.11 6.57 -0.34
CA LYS A 607 -26.33 6.05 -0.96
C LYS A 607 -26.69 4.65 -0.44
N ALA A 608 -25.70 3.77 -0.28
CA ALA A 608 -25.89 2.43 0.26
C ALA A 608 -26.35 2.47 1.72
N ALA A 609 -25.76 3.36 2.52
CA ALA A 609 -26.10 3.54 3.95
C ALA A 609 -27.54 3.97 4.24
N ARG A 610 -28.29 4.49 3.25
CA ARG A 610 -29.72 4.78 3.41
C ARG A 610 -30.59 3.53 3.52
N ARG A 611 -30.15 2.43 2.98
CA ARG A 611 -30.80 1.10 3.03
C ARG A 611 -29.70 0.05 3.03
N PRO A 612 -29.02 -0.15 4.16
CA PRO A 612 -27.87 -1.04 4.23
C PRO A 612 -28.25 -2.47 3.89
N SER A 613 -27.37 -3.14 3.14
CA SER A 613 -27.38 -4.59 2.93
C SER A 613 -26.01 -5.03 2.42
N PHE A 614 -25.64 -6.27 2.66
CA PHE A 614 -24.40 -6.87 2.17
C PHE A 614 -24.25 -6.70 0.66
N GLU A 615 -25.27 -7.09 -0.10
CA GLU A 615 -25.26 -6.98 -1.57
C GLU A 615 -25.04 -5.54 -2.07
N ARG A 616 -25.64 -4.54 -1.42
CA ARG A 616 -25.45 -3.13 -1.80
C ARG A 616 -24.06 -2.63 -1.46
N SER A 617 -23.52 -3.06 -0.33
CA SER A 617 -22.16 -2.78 0.07
C SER A 617 -21.17 -3.35 -0.95
N SER A 618 -21.29 -4.63 -1.27
CA SER A 618 -20.39 -5.32 -2.21
C SER A 618 -20.46 -4.76 -3.64
N ARG A 619 -21.63 -4.31 -4.09
CA ARG A 619 -21.79 -3.70 -5.43
C ARG A 619 -21.10 -2.36 -5.61
N ILE A 620 -20.65 -1.71 -4.53
CA ILE A 620 -19.93 -0.42 -4.62
C ILE A 620 -18.64 -0.62 -5.40
N VAL A 621 -17.91 -1.74 -5.19
CA VAL A 621 -16.63 -2.02 -5.83
C VAL A 621 -16.74 -2.00 -7.35
N ARG A 622 -17.78 -2.60 -7.93
CA ARG A 622 -17.95 -2.59 -9.38
C ARG A 622 -18.03 -1.17 -9.92
N ARG A 623 -18.77 -0.30 -9.26
CA ARG A 623 -18.95 1.08 -9.72
C ARG A 623 -17.71 1.94 -9.48
N SER A 624 -17.03 1.76 -8.36
CA SER A 624 -15.77 2.47 -8.10
C SER A 624 -14.65 1.95 -9.00
N GLY A 625 -14.55 0.64 -9.18
CA GLY A 625 -13.50 0.01 -9.98
C GLY A 625 -13.62 0.18 -11.50
N THR A 626 -14.78 0.61 -12.01
CA THR A 626 -14.98 0.77 -13.46
C THR A 626 -15.24 2.21 -13.92
N THR A 627 -15.22 3.18 -13.01
CA THR A 627 -15.56 4.57 -13.34
C THR A 627 -14.36 5.50 -13.20
N ALA A 628 -14.12 6.36 -14.18
CA ALA A 628 -13.22 7.51 -14.07
C ALA A 628 -13.66 8.39 -12.89
N GLN A 629 -12.99 8.25 -11.76
CA GLN A 629 -13.52 8.64 -10.46
C GLN A 629 -13.65 10.14 -10.27
N GLN A 630 -12.80 10.91 -10.94
CA GLN A 630 -12.78 12.37 -10.88
C GLN A 630 -13.72 12.99 -11.92
N PHE A 631 -13.94 12.28 -13.05
CA PHE A 631 -14.70 12.81 -14.18
C PHE A 631 -16.15 13.24 -13.82
N PRO A 632 -16.93 12.49 -13.02
CA PRO A 632 -18.29 12.90 -12.65
C PRO A 632 -18.37 14.24 -11.93
N PHE A 633 -17.26 14.69 -11.37
CA PHE A 633 -17.15 15.92 -10.57
C PHE A 633 -16.49 17.09 -11.30
N VAL A 634 -16.12 16.90 -12.55
CA VAL A 634 -15.63 17.97 -13.43
C VAL A 634 -16.77 18.96 -13.72
N ASP A 635 -16.44 20.25 -13.78
CA ASP A 635 -17.45 21.30 -14.02
C ASP A 635 -18.04 21.24 -15.44
N ARG A 636 -19.16 20.54 -15.58
CA ARG A 636 -19.88 20.40 -16.86
C ARG A 636 -20.35 21.74 -17.43
N ARG A 637 -20.54 22.80 -16.60
CA ARG A 637 -20.86 24.14 -17.09
C ARG A 637 -19.65 24.75 -17.79
N LYS A 638 -18.44 24.51 -17.26
CA LYS A 638 -17.18 24.93 -17.88
C LYS A 638 -16.99 24.25 -19.24
N LEU A 639 -17.22 22.95 -19.34
CA LEU A 639 -17.18 22.19 -20.60
C LEU A 639 -18.18 22.80 -21.65
N ARG A 640 -19.44 23.04 -21.26
CA ARG A 640 -20.44 23.64 -22.16
C ARG A 640 -20.04 25.05 -22.61
N ARG A 641 -19.45 25.86 -21.75
CA ARG A 641 -18.97 27.21 -22.11
C ARG A 641 -17.75 27.13 -23.04
N ALA A 642 -16.85 26.19 -22.79
CA ALA A 642 -15.69 25.95 -23.64
C ALA A 642 -16.10 25.50 -25.03
N LYS A 643 -17.11 24.61 -25.17
CA LYS A 643 -17.66 24.15 -26.45
C LYS A 643 -18.10 25.30 -27.38
N ARG A 644 -18.72 26.34 -26.80
CA ARG A 644 -19.12 27.53 -27.56
C ARG A 644 -17.96 28.42 -28.03
N ARG A 645 -16.74 28.17 -27.56
CA ARG A 645 -15.52 28.95 -27.86
C ARG A 645 -14.49 28.14 -28.64
N ALA A 646 -14.66 26.82 -28.66
CA ALA A 646 -13.75 25.92 -29.36
C ALA A 646 -13.92 26.04 -30.89
N SER A 647 -12.83 25.78 -31.60
CA SER A 647 -12.76 25.70 -33.04
C SER A 647 -12.12 24.40 -33.52
N GLY A 648 -12.06 24.15 -34.79
CA GLY A 648 -11.60 22.87 -35.33
C GLY A 648 -12.42 21.71 -34.76
N GLY A 649 -11.84 20.56 -34.49
CA GLY A 649 -12.51 19.41 -33.86
C GLY A 649 -12.79 19.55 -32.35
N GLY A 650 -12.50 20.72 -31.73
CA GLY A 650 -12.70 20.92 -30.29
C GLY A 650 -14.15 20.84 -29.80
N PRO A 651 -15.17 21.35 -30.56
CA PRO A 651 -16.56 21.16 -30.20
C PRO A 651 -16.99 19.69 -30.11
N GLU A 652 -16.47 18.83 -30.98
CA GLU A 652 -16.71 17.38 -31.04
C GLU A 652 -16.15 16.70 -29.80
N VAL A 653 -14.88 17.00 -29.44
CA VAL A 653 -14.22 16.53 -28.17
C VAL A 653 -15.07 16.87 -26.94
N LEU A 654 -15.48 18.15 -26.84
CA LEU A 654 -16.28 18.58 -25.69
C LEU A 654 -17.70 18.00 -25.70
N SER A 655 -18.23 17.64 -26.89
CA SER A 655 -19.50 16.92 -26.99
C SER A 655 -19.35 15.47 -26.52
N ALA A 656 -18.29 14.78 -26.92
CA ALA A 656 -17.97 13.43 -26.48
C ALA A 656 -17.84 13.40 -24.95
N LEU A 657 -17.05 14.30 -24.36
CA LEU A 657 -16.91 14.42 -22.91
C LEU A 657 -18.24 14.74 -22.19
N LEU A 658 -19.12 15.53 -22.79
CA LEU A 658 -20.42 15.82 -22.21
C LEU A 658 -21.41 14.64 -22.32
N ALA A 659 -21.26 13.76 -23.28
CA ALA A 659 -22.06 12.56 -23.47
C ALA A 659 -21.56 11.39 -22.61
N TRP A 660 -20.25 11.28 -22.44
CA TRP A 660 -19.63 10.19 -21.67
C TRP A 660 -20.03 10.22 -20.19
N ASN A 661 -20.19 9.02 -19.61
CA ASN A 661 -20.60 8.83 -18.22
C ASN A 661 -19.43 8.51 -17.29
N GLY A 662 -18.20 8.42 -17.81
CA GLY A 662 -17.00 8.08 -17.06
C GLY A 662 -16.74 6.57 -16.91
N ASP A 663 -17.38 5.72 -17.71
CA ASP A 663 -17.21 4.26 -17.62
C ASP A 663 -16.03 3.80 -18.49
N TYR A 664 -14.98 3.23 -17.85
CA TYR A 664 -13.82 2.66 -18.54
C TYR A 664 -14.00 1.20 -18.95
N ALA A 665 -14.93 0.49 -18.34
CA ALA A 665 -15.00 -0.95 -18.45
C ALA A 665 -15.89 -1.43 -19.60
N ARG A 666 -16.79 -0.57 -20.05
CA ARG A 666 -17.74 -0.93 -21.10
C ARG A 666 -17.02 -1.11 -22.44
N VAL A 667 -17.02 -2.34 -22.92
CA VAL A 667 -16.49 -2.70 -24.24
C VAL A 667 -17.63 -3.02 -25.21
N ASP A 668 -17.38 -2.79 -26.48
CA ASP A 668 -18.23 -3.24 -27.58
C ASP A 668 -17.95 -4.70 -27.98
N ALA A 669 -18.60 -5.17 -29.03
CA ALA A 669 -18.40 -6.53 -29.53
C ALA A 669 -16.99 -6.79 -30.09
N ALA A 670 -16.21 -5.76 -30.38
CA ALA A 670 -14.83 -5.86 -30.84
C ALA A 670 -13.82 -5.79 -29.67
N GLY A 671 -14.28 -5.69 -28.41
CA GLY A 671 -13.43 -5.57 -27.24
C GLY A 671 -12.85 -4.17 -27.04
N THR A 672 -13.36 -3.14 -27.73
CA THR A 672 -12.87 -1.78 -27.60
C THR A 672 -13.71 -0.96 -26.63
N VAL A 673 -13.06 -0.04 -25.92
CA VAL A 673 -13.72 0.83 -24.93
C VAL A 673 -14.46 2.01 -25.59
N ASP A 674 -15.27 2.70 -24.80
CA ASP A 674 -15.99 3.91 -25.25
C ASP A 674 -14.99 5.00 -25.72
N PRO A 675 -15.24 5.70 -26.83
CA PRO A 675 -14.36 6.78 -27.31
C PRO A 675 -14.12 7.89 -26.28
N GLY A 676 -15.01 8.03 -25.31
CA GLY A 676 -14.84 8.95 -24.18
C GLY A 676 -13.61 8.68 -23.34
N VAL A 677 -13.10 7.45 -23.32
CA VAL A 677 -11.87 7.07 -22.60
C VAL A 677 -10.66 7.78 -23.20
N ALA A 678 -10.34 7.51 -24.48
CA ALA A 678 -9.23 8.17 -25.16
C ALA A 678 -9.38 9.69 -25.15
N THR A 679 -10.61 10.17 -25.34
CA THR A 679 -10.93 11.61 -25.30
C THR A 679 -10.63 12.23 -23.93
N TRP A 680 -10.94 11.54 -22.84
CA TRP A 680 -10.73 12.02 -21.49
C TRP A 680 -9.24 12.06 -21.11
N GLU A 681 -8.53 10.98 -21.39
CA GLU A 681 -7.09 10.87 -21.11
C GLU A 681 -6.33 11.98 -21.85
N GLU A 682 -6.47 12.06 -23.16
CA GLU A 682 -5.78 13.08 -23.96
C GLU A 682 -6.19 14.52 -23.57
N PHE A 683 -7.46 14.73 -23.22
CA PHE A 683 -7.93 16.06 -22.80
C PHE A 683 -7.30 16.52 -21.49
N LYS A 684 -7.06 15.61 -20.54
CA LYS A 684 -6.38 15.93 -19.28
C LYS A 684 -4.93 16.33 -19.55
N ASP A 685 -4.22 15.55 -20.36
CA ASP A 685 -2.82 15.80 -20.72
C ASP A 685 -2.66 17.16 -21.41
N GLN A 686 -3.55 17.47 -22.34
CA GLN A 686 -3.54 18.76 -23.05
C GLN A 686 -3.85 19.93 -22.10
N LEU A 687 -4.69 19.74 -21.10
CA LEU A 687 -4.95 20.77 -20.09
C LEU A 687 -3.73 20.98 -19.18
N GLU A 688 -3.08 19.90 -18.75
CA GLU A 688 -1.86 19.95 -17.97
C GLU A 688 -0.74 20.63 -18.74
N ALA A 689 -0.52 20.26 -19.98
CA ALA A 689 0.46 20.90 -20.87
C ALA A 689 0.25 22.42 -21.00
N ILE A 690 -1.02 22.88 -21.08
CA ILE A 690 -1.34 24.31 -21.07
C ILE A 690 -0.98 24.97 -19.74
N LEU A 691 -1.20 24.30 -18.61
CA LEU A 691 -0.87 24.81 -17.28
C LEU A 691 0.65 24.96 -17.12
N LEU A 692 1.39 23.95 -17.55
CA LEU A 692 2.82 23.82 -17.32
C LEU A 692 3.69 24.54 -18.35
N LYS A 693 3.13 24.90 -19.51
CA LYS A 693 3.86 25.61 -20.57
C LYS A 693 4.72 26.81 -20.08
N PRO A 694 4.29 27.64 -19.10
CA PRO A 694 5.11 28.76 -18.62
C PRO A 694 6.32 28.36 -17.78
N VAL A 695 6.41 27.13 -17.32
CA VAL A 695 7.43 26.65 -16.35
C VAL A 695 8.41 25.64 -16.95
N GLY A 696 8.24 25.22 -18.21
CA GLY A 696 9.17 24.37 -18.95
C GLY A 696 9.03 22.86 -18.65
N GLU A 697 9.84 22.05 -19.34
CA GLU A 697 9.78 20.59 -19.29
C GLU A 697 10.10 19.99 -17.92
N GLN A 698 11.03 20.58 -17.19
CA GLN A 698 11.40 20.13 -15.84
C GLN A 698 10.23 20.24 -14.85
N ALA A 699 9.40 21.27 -15.01
CA ALA A 699 8.23 21.40 -14.15
C ALA A 699 7.11 20.41 -14.51
N ALA A 700 7.06 19.95 -15.78
CA ALA A 700 6.15 18.89 -16.18
C ALA A 700 6.49 17.56 -15.48
N VAL A 701 7.77 17.23 -15.39
CA VAL A 701 8.23 16.03 -14.66
C VAL A 701 7.92 16.13 -13.16
N LEU A 702 8.13 17.32 -12.57
CA LEU A 702 7.89 17.55 -11.14
C LEU A 702 6.39 17.67 -10.77
N ALA A 703 5.53 17.99 -11.74
CA ALA A 703 4.07 18.02 -11.54
C ALA A 703 3.40 16.68 -11.81
N GLY A 704 4.05 15.85 -12.62
CA GLY A 704 3.61 14.52 -12.98
C GLY A 704 4.13 13.47 -12.01
N GLU A 705 3.67 13.44 -10.77
CA GLU A 705 3.83 12.23 -9.99
C GLU A 705 3.04 11.12 -10.67
N THR A 706 3.76 10.13 -11.15
CA THR A 706 3.19 8.94 -11.76
C THR A 706 2.47 8.12 -10.70
N GLY A 707 1.17 8.35 -10.56
CA GLY A 707 0.31 7.41 -9.86
C GLY A 707 0.29 6.07 -10.60
N LEU A 708 -0.05 5.00 -9.93
CA LEU A 708 -0.08 3.63 -10.44
C LEU A 708 -0.97 3.42 -11.65
N SER A 709 -1.86 4.33 -11.92
CA SER A 709 -2.86 4.15 -12.94
C SER A 709 -3.33 5.49 -13.47
N HIS A 710 -2.85 5.87 -14.63
CA HIS A 710 -3.31 7.07 -15.32
C HIS A 710 -4.80 7.06 -15.70
N GLN A 711 -5.45 5.90 -15.76
CA GLN A 711 -6.87 5.83 -16.13
C GLN A 711 -7.80 6.26 -15.01
N PHE A 712 -7.48 5.89 -13.77
CA PHE A 712 -8.36 6.08 -12.62
C PHE A 712 -7.92 7.23 -11.73
N ASP A 713 -6.65 7.60 -11.79
CA ASP A 713 -6.10 8.71 -11.04
C ASP A 713 -5.79 9.91 -11.94
N ILE A 714 -5.57 11.08 -11.34
CA ILE A 714 -5.12 12.29 -12.03
C ILE A 714 -3.87 12.83 -11.34
N THR A 715 -2.95 13.33 -12.15
CA THR A 715 -1.75 13.95 -11.63
C THR A 715 -2.06 15.27 -10.91
N ASN A 716 -1.11 15.78 -10.15
CA ASN A 716 -1.22 17.10 -9.54
C ASN A 716 -1.43 18.20 -10.56
N GLY A 717 -0.73 18.13 -11.68
CA GLY A 717 -0.85 19.05 -12.78
C GLY A 717 -2.22 19.01 -13.43
N GLU A 718 -2.73 17.82 -13.75
CA GLU A 718 -4.07 17.63 -14.29
C GLU A 718 -5.16 18.15 -13.34
N SER A 719 -5.09 17.77 -12.06
CA SER A 719 -6.04 18.24 -11.04
C SER A 719 -6.05 19.76 -10.94
N LEU A 720 -4.86 20.35 -10.91
CA LEU A 720 -4.72 21.80 -10.87
C LEU A 720 -5.26 22.47 -12.11
N ALA A 721 -4.96 21.91 -13.30
CA ALA A 721 -5.46 22.40 -14.59
C ALA A 721 -6.99 22.35 -14.66
N LEU A 722 -7.59 21.20 -14.34
CA LEU A 722 -9.05 21.03 -14.32
C LEU A 722 -9.75 22.03 -13.38
N ARG A 723 -9.14 22.35 -12.25
CA ARG A 723 -9.72 23.26 -11.26
C ARG A 723 -9.54 24.73 -11.59
N THR A 724 -8.35 25.11 -12.05
CA THR A 724 -7.94 26.53 -12.12
C THR A 724 -8.05 27.13 -13.50
N LEU A 725 -7.86 26.36 -14.58
CA LEU A 725 -7.90 26.88 -15.93
C LEU A 725 -9.32 27.32 -16.36
N GLY A 726 -9.35 28.40 -17.09
CA GLY A 726 -10.59 29.00 -17.58
C GLY A 726 -11.09 28.35 -18.89
N THR A 727 -12.30 28.75 -19.32
CA THR A 727 -12.97 28.18 -20.52
C THR A 727 -12.18 28.36 -21.81
N ARG A 728 -11.29 29.36 -21.92
CA ARG A 728 -10.42 29.53 -23.10
C ARG A 728 -9.34 28.43 -23.15
N ALA A 729 -8.77 28.05 -22.02
CA ALA A 729 -7.81 26.96 -21.93
C ALA A 729 -8.46 25.61 -22.27
N TYR A 730 -9.64 25.36 -21.73
CA TYR A 730 -10.45 24.17 -22.08
C TYR A 730 -10.77 24.08 -23.57
N ALA A 731 -11.10 25.20 -24.22
CA ALA A 731 -11.35 25.21 -25.67
C ALA A 731 -10.06 24.87 -26.44
N ARG A 732 -8.90 25.42 -26.03
CA ARG A 732 -7.60 25.11 -26.65
C ARG A 732 -7.18 23.67 -26.43
N ALA A 733 -7.34 23.18 -25.22
CA ALA A 733 -7.06 21.77 -24.90
C ALA A 733 -7.91 20.84 -25.77
N ALA A 734 -9.21 21.10 -25.88
CA ALA A 734 -10.10 20.31 -26.73
C ALA A 734 -9.70 20.35 -28.23
N GLN A 735 -9.23 21.48 -28.72
CA GLN A 735 -8.71 21.58 -30.08
C GLN A 735 -7.40 20.77 -30.24
N ALA A 736 -6.50 20.83 -29.31
CA ALA A 736 -5.27 20.04 -29.31
C ALA A 736 -5.57 18.54 -29.21
N THR A 737 -6.48 18.13 -28.31
CA THR A 737 -6.99 16.76 -28.19
C THR A 737 -7.55 16.25 -29.54
N ALA A 738 -8.38 17.07 -30.23
CA ALA A 738 -8.92 16.69 -31.53
C ALA A 738 -7.79 16.45 -32.55
N ALA A 739 -6.79 17.33 -32.59
CA ALA A 739 -5.67 17.19 -33.51
C ALA A 739 -4.85 15.93 -33.23
N SER A 740 -4.49 15.70 -31.95
CA SER A 740 -3.73 14.53 -31.49
C SER A 740 -4.47 13.22 -31.82
N LEU A 741 -5.71 13.08 -31.37
CA LEU A 741 -6.49 11.86 -31.58
C LEU A 741 -6.85 11.63 -33.05
N SER A 742 -7.14 12.69 -33.83
CA SER A 742 -7.34 12.55 -35.25
C SER A 742 -6.12 12.02 -36.00
N ALA A 743 -4.93 12.48 -35.60
CA ALA A 743 -3.67 11.95 -36.14
C ALA A 743 -3.42 10.48 -35.69
N ARG A 744 -3.69 10.17 -34.44
CA ARG A 744 -3.51 8.82 -33.87
C ARG A 744 -4.45 7.78 -34.49
N PHE A 745 -5.72 8.12 -34.67
CA PHE A 745 -6.73 7.20 -35.18
C PHE A 745 -6.99 7.34 -36.69
N GLY A 746 -6.33 8.28 -37.37
CA GLY A 746 -6.52 8.54 -38.81
C GLY A 746 -7.91 9.09 -39.19
N SER A 747 -8.66 9.61 -38.22
CA SER A 747 -10.04 10.11 -38.43
C SER A 747 -10.35 11.30 -37.52
N PRO A 748 -10.98 12.36 -38.03
CA PRO A 748 -11.47 13.48 -37.23
C PRO A 748 -12.78 13.16 -36.46
N ASP A 749 -13.43 12.04 -36.74
CA ASP A 749 -14.66 11.62 -36.05
C ASP A 749 -14.37 11.04 -34.67
N ALA A 750 -14.73 11.77 -33.63
CA ALA A 750 -14.52 11.36 -32.25
C ALA A 750 -15.19 10.01 -31.88
N SER A 751 -16.20 9.56 -32.64
CA SER A 751 -16.83 8.25 -32.39
C SER A 751 -15.95 7.06 -32.79
N THR A 752 -14.91 7.31 -33.59
CA THR A 752 -13.95 6.31 -34.05
C THR A 752 -12.73 6.15 -33.13
N TRP A 753 -12.53 7.03 -32.14
CA TRP A 753 -11.38 7.01 -31.25
C TRP A 753 -11.54 5.94 -30.17
N ARG A 754 -11.50 4.68 -30.60
CA ARG A 754 -11.70 3.52 -29.75
C ARG A 754 -10.40 2.75 -29.55
N GLU A 755 -10.07 2.47 -28.32
CA GLU A 755 -8.92 1.69 -27.93
C GLU A 755 -9.33 0.29 -27.46
N PRO A 756 -8.46 -0.72 -27.58
CA PRO A 756 -8.63 -1.97 -26.87
C PRO A 756 -8.78 -1.70 -25.36
N ARG A 757 -9.50 -2.59 -24.67
CA ARG A 757 -9.49 -2.55 -23.20
C ARG A 757 -8.05 -2.68 -22.74
N ARG A 758 -7.63 -1.80 -21.85
CA ARG A 758 -6.34 -1.92 -21.19
C ARG A 758 -6.33 -3.11 -20.25
N MET A 759 -5.22 -3.80 -20.22
CA MET A 759 -4.99 -4.94 -19.34
C MET A 759 -3.83 -4.63 -18.41
N TYR A 760 -3.81 -5.25 -17.24
CA TYR A 760 -2.61 -5.35 -16.42
C TYR A 760 -1.80 -6.53 -16.90
N GLU A 761 -0.55 -6.30 -17.18
CA GLU A 761 0.43 -7.37 -17.25
C GLU A 761 0.70 -7.82 -15.81
N VAL A 762 0.36 -9.05 -15.51
CA VAL A 762 0.62 -9.60 -14.19
C VAL A 762 2.09 -9.99 -14.12
N GLY A 763 2.84 -9.30 -13.26
CA GLY A 763 4.25 -9.59 -13.04
C GLY A 763 4.43 -10.99 -12.48
N ALA A 764 5.15 -11.86 -13.18
CA ALA A 764 5.53 -13.16 -12.65
C ALA A 764 6.85 -13.03 -11.88
N MET A 765 6.89 -13.48 -10.63
CA MET A 765 8.15 -13.83 -9.98
C MET A 765 8.53 -15.23 -10.47
N GLY A 766 9.05 -15.31 -11.68
CA GLY A 766 9.28 -16.53 -12.44
C GLY A 766 8.59 -16.45 -13.80
N ALA A 767 9.21 -16.95 -14.85
CA ALA A 767 8.69 -16.88 -16.20
C ALA A 767 7.54 -17.84 -16.41
N GLY A 768 6.37 -17.32 -16.37
CA GLY A 768 5.20 -18.01 -16.88
C GLY A 768 4.30 -17.01 -17.59
N SER A 769 3.68 -17.37 -18.71
CA SER A 769 2.62 -16.59 -19.32
C SER A 769 1.40 -16.62 -18.42
N SER A 770 1.24 -15.62 -17.55
CA SER A 770 -0.02 -15.43 -16.84
C SER A 770 -1.03 -14.74 -17.74
N PRO A 771 -2.32 -15.07 -17.66
CA PRO A 771 -3.35 -14.29 -18.30
C PRO A 771 -3.37 -12.88 -17.72
N ASP A 772 -3.40 -11.87 -18.60
CA ASP A 772 -3.55 -10.49 -18.18
C ASP A 772 -4.88 -10.26 -17.45
N LEU A 773 -4.86 -9.40 -16.43
CA LEU A 773 -6.07 -8.97 -15.74
C LEU A 773 -6.70 -7.76 -16.43
N PRO A 774 -8.03 -7.67 -16.54
CA PRO A 774 -8.68 -6.44 -16.98
C PRO A 774 -8.29 -5.28 -16.08
N PHE A 775 -7.96 -4.15 -16.69
CA PHE A 775 -7.61 -2.94 -15.97
C PHE A 775 -8.86 -2.36 -15.28
N PHE A 776 -9.05 -2.77 -14.03
CA PHE A 776 -10.05 -2.24 -13.12
C PHE A 776 -9.36 -1.63 -11.90
N ASP A 777 -9.91 -0.56 -11.34
CA ASP A 777 -9.40 0.03 -10.10
C ASP A 777 -9.93 -0.79 -8.90
N ARG A 778 -9.35 -1.99 -8.75
CA ARG A 778 -9.72 -2.99 -7.74
C ARG A 778 -8.54 -3.29 -6.81
N GLY A 779 -8.82 -3.97 -5.72
CA GLY A 779 -7.80 -4.40 -4.76
C GLY A 779 -7.00 -5.61 -5.26
N THR A 780 -5.75 -5.71 -4.82
CA THR A 780 -4.89 -6.90 -4.90
C THR A 780 -5.54 -8.09 -4.19
N TRP A 781 -6.23 -7.81 -3.13
CA TRP A 781 -7.16 -8.67 -2.43
C TRP A 781 -8.38 -7.85 -2.02
N GLU A 782 -9.55 -8.44 -2.04
CA GLU A 782 -10.77 -7.76 -1.62
C GLU A 782 -11.57 -8.65 -0.69
N GLN A 783 -12.05 -8.08 0.42
CA GLN A 783 -13.01 -8.74 1.30
C GLN A 783 -14.27 -7.90 1.46
N ALA A 784 -15.39 -8.59 1.60
CA ALA A 784 -16.67 -8.04 2.02
C ALA A 784 -17.19 -8.87 3.20
N VAL A 785 -17.53 -8.24 4.32
CA VAL A 785 -17.98 -8.91 5.54
C VAL A 785 -19.25 -8.27 6.05
N ALA A 786 -20.24 -9.10 6.40
CA ALA A 786 -21.42 -8.73 7.13
C ALA A 786 -21.37 -9.31 8.54
N LEU A 787 -21.58 -8.47 9.56
CA LEU A 787 -21.56 -8.85 10.96
C LEU A 787 -22.90 -8.45 11.61
N GLY A 788 -23.32 -9.20 12.63
CA GLY A 788 -24.55 -8.89 13.34
C GLY A 788 -25.10 -10.08 14.14
N ARG A 789 -26.37 -9.93 14.51
CA ARG A 789 -27.14 -10.97 15.19
C ARG A 789 -28.20 -11.55 14.29
#